data_ad1ce2f260e631c8901fe901181886e9
#
_entry.id   ad1ce2f260e631c8901fe901181886e9
#
_cell.length_a   1.000
_cell.length_b   1.000
_cell.length_c   1.000
_cell.angle_alpha   90.00
_cell.angle_beta   90.00
_cell.angle_gamma   90.00
#
_symmetry.space_group_name_H-M   'P 1'
#
loop_
_entity.id
_entity.type
_entity.pdbx_description
1 polymer ?
#
loop_
_entity_poly.entity_id
_entity_poly.type
_entity_poly.pdbx_seq_one_letter_code
_entity_poly.pdbx_strand_id
1 'polypeptide(L)'
;MSFNHEQIEKKWQQYWADNKTFKTENETAKPKFFALDMFPYPSGAGLHVGHPEGYTATDILSRFKRMQGYNVLHPMGWDAFGLPAEQYALDTGNDPAEFTAKNIATFKRQIQELGFSYDWDREINTTDPEYYKWTQWIFIQLYKKGLAYVDEVAVNWCPALGTVLANEEVIDGKSERGGHPVERRPMKQWMLKITAYADRLIDDLEEVDWPESIKDMQRNWIGRSEGAEVTFAIDGSDQNFTVFTTRPDTLFGATYCVLAPEHKLVEQITTADQRQAVEAYLEKVKMKSDLERTDLAKEKTGVFTGAYAVNPINGKKVPIWIADYVLVSYGTGAIMAVPAHDERDYEFATEFGLDIVPVLEGGDISKEAFTGDGQHINSEFLNGLNKADGIAKAIEWLAEKGVGEKKISYRLRDWLFSRQRYWGEPIPMIHWEDGTITPVPESELPLMLPKTDNIRPSGTGESPLANIEEWVNVVDPETGKKGRRETNTMPQWAGSSWYFLRYIDPTNTEAIADPELLKRWLPVDIYIGGAEHAVLHLLYARFWHKVLYDLGVVHTKEPFQKLFNQGMILGEGNEKMSKSKGNVVNPDEIITSHGADTLRLYEMFMGPLEASVAWSTNGLDGARRFLDRIWRLFVSEEDGAISAKIQVSNDQSLEKSYHQTVKKVTEDYEGIRFNTAISQMMVFINDCYKADVIPTTYAEGFVKMLAPIAPHIAEELWQLLGHDSTLSYEQWPTYDEAKLVDNEVEIAVQVAGKVRAKIVVAKDASKEDIEKVALADEKVQEYMAGKSLVKIIVIPGKLVNIVVK
;
A
#
# COMPACT_ATOMS: atom_id res chain seq x y z
N MET A 1 -43.71 0.84 -12.53
CA MET A 1 -42.69 -0.25 -12.57
C MET A 1 -41.63 0.02 -11.54
N SER A 2 -41.32 -0.97 -10.72
CA SER A 2 -40.23 -0.87 -9.74
C SER A 2 -38.87 -1.00 -10.43
N PHE A 3 -37.82 -0.53 -9.76
CA PHE A 3 -36.46 -0.68 -10.24
C PHE A 3 -36.03 -2.16 -10.20
N ASN A 4 -35.91 -2.79 -11.38
CA ASN A 4 -35.49 -4.18 -11.52
C ASN A 4 -33.99 -4.24 -11.79
N HIS A 5 -33.19 -4.30 -10.73
CA HIS A 5 -31.74 -4.29 -10.83
C HIS A 5 -31.18 -5.49 -11.62
N GLU A 6 -31.75 -6.68 -11.43
CA GLU A 6 -31.25 -7.89 -12.08
C GLU A 6 -31.27 -7.78 -13.61
N GLN A 7 -32.41 -7.38 -14.17
CA GLN A 7 -32.53 -7.19 -15.61
C GLN A 7 -31.65 -6.06 -16.16
N ILE A 8 -31.65 -4.93 -15.50
CA ILE A 8 -30.94 -3.72 -15.92
C ILE A 8 -29.42 -3.95 -15.87
N GLU A 9 -28.92 -4.59 -14.82
CA GLU A 9 -27.49 -4.85 -14.67
C GLU A 9 -26.97 -5.85 -15.72
N LYS A 10 -27.71 -6.94 -15.93
CA LYS A 10 -27.35 -7.91 -16.97
C LYS A 10 -27.36 -7.30 -18.37
N LYS A 11 -28.36 -6.47 -18.67
CA LYS A 11 -28.48 -5.78 -19.96
C LYS A 11 -27.26 -4.92 -20.26
N TRP A 12 -26.84 -4.10 -19.32
CA TRP A 12 -25.75 -3.16 -19.55
C TRP A 12 -24.38 -3.83 -19.49
N GLN A 13 -24.20 -4.82 -18.64
CA GLN A 13 -22.99 -5.63 -18.64
C GLN A 13 -22.79 -6.33 -19.98
N GLN A 14 -23.84 -6.88 -20.57
CA GLN A 14 -23.79 -7.49 -21.90
C GLN A 14 -23.49 -6.46 -22.98
N TYR A 15 -24.11 -5.29 -22.91
CA TYR A 15 -23.85 -4.19 -23.86
C TYR A 15 -22.37 -3.78 -23.83
N TRP A 16 -21.79 -3.57 -22.64
CA TRP A 16 -20.39 -3.18 -22.51
C TRP A 16 -19.44 -4.27 -23.04
N ALA A 17 -19.76 -5.54 -22.78
CA ALA A 17 -18.95 -6.66 -23.26
C ALA A 17 -19.00 -6.77 -24.81
N ASP A 18 -20.18 -6.70 -25.39
CA ASP A 18 -20.38 -6.85 -26.84
C ASP A 18 -19.73 -5.70 -27.64
N ASN A 19 -19.77 -4.49 -27.11
CA ASN A 19 -19.23 -3.29 -27.75
C ASN A 19 -17.80 -2.98 -27.38
N LYS A 20 -17.20 -3.73 -26.44
CA LYS A 20 -15.88 -3.42 -25.85
C LYS A 20 -15.79 -1.95 -25.48
N THR A 21 -16.81 -1.49 -24.74
CA THR A 21 -17.03 -0.08 -24.43
C THR A 21 -15.82 0.58 -23.75
N PHE A 22 -15.10 -0.16 -22.93
CA PHE A 22 -13.98 0.36 -22.13
C PHE A 22 -12.61 0.05 -22.73
N LYS A 23 -12.56 -0.25 -24.01
CA LYS A 23 -11.31 -0.51 -24.71
C LYS A 23 -10.41 0.72 -24.70
N THR A 24 -9.15 0.50 -24.28
CA THR A 24 -8.10 1.51 -24.31
C THR A 24 -7.53 1.63 -25.73
N GLU A 25 -7.41 2.84 -26.22
CA GLU A 25 -6.79 3.11 -27.52
C GLU A 25 -5.29 3.32 -27.39
N ASN A 26 -4.49 2.64 -28.22
CA ASN A 26 -3.04 2.83 -28.25
C ASN A 26 -2.64 4.13 -28.95
N GLU A 27 -3.40 4.53 -29.95
CA GLU A 27 -3.13 5.73 -30.73
C GLU A 27 -4.31 6.69 -30.66
N THR A 28 -4.13 7.82 -29.98
CA THR A 28 -5.13 8.87 -29.86
C THR A 28 -4.48 10.18 -29.43
N ALA A 29 -5.09 11.30 -29.80
CA ALA A 29 -4.70 12.63 -29.33
C ALA A 29 -5.19 12.93 -27.91
N LYS A 30 -6.06 12.10 -27.34
CA LYS A 30 -6.56 12.27 -25.98
C LYS A 30 -5.43 12.12 -24.93
N PRO A 31 -5.44 12.90 -23.87
CA PRO A 31 -4.49 12.70 -22.76
C PRO A 31 -4.73 11.33 -22.09
N LYS A 32 -3.66 10.73 -21.61
CA LYS A 32 -3.73 9.41 -20.98
C LYS A 32 -4.14 9.51 -19.51
N PHE A 33 -4.82 8.49 -19.02
CA PHE A 33 -5.03 8.27 -17.59
C PHE A 33 -4.92 6.78 -17.28
N PHE A 34 -3.90 6.41 -16.52
CA PHE A 34 -3.65 5.03 -16.12
C PHE A 34 -4.11 4.83 -14.68
N ALA A 35 -5.24 4.16 -14.52
CA ALA A 35 -5.83 3.84 -13.22
C ALA A 35 -5.55 2.37 -12.90
N LEU A 36 -4.86 2.12 -11.80
CA LEU A 36 -4.39 0.78 -11.44
C LEU A 36 -4.96 0.33 -10.09
N ASP A 37 -5.55 -0.86 -10.08
CA ASP A 37 -5.87 -1.61 -8.88
C ASP A 37 -4.73 -2.55 -8.53
N MET A 38 -4.55 -2.86 -7.25
CA MET A 38 -3.74 -4.01 -6.86
C MET A 38 -4.50 -5.26 -7.26
N PHE A 39 -3.96 -5.99 -8.22
CA PHE A 39 -4.65 -7.14 -8.76
C PHE A 39 -4.78 -8.25 -7.70
N PRO A 40 -5.90 -9.00 -7.71
CA PRO A 40 -6.17 -9.95 -6.65
C PRO A 40 -5.40 -11.25 -6.80
N TYR A 41 -5.17 -11.90 -5.66
CA TYR A 41 -4.85 -13.32 -5.61
C TYR A 41 -6.16 -14.13 -5.67
N PRO A 42 -6.39 -14.96 -6.69
CA PRO A 42 -7.64 -15.69 -6.85
C PRO A 42 -7.72 -16.87 -5.87
N SER A 43 -8.32 -16.65 -4.71
CA SER A 43 -8.54 -17.68 -3.69
C SER A 43 -9.82 -18.49 -3.93
N GLY A 44 -9.91 -19.70 -3.35
CA GLY A 44 -11.06 -20.59 -3.53
C GLY A 44 -12.40 -20.07 -3.01
N ALA A 45 -12.38 -19.08 -2.15
CA ALA A 45 -13.61 -18.50 -1.58
C ALA A 45 -14.29 -17.46 -2.48
N GLY A 46 -13.61 -17.00 -3.53
CA GLY A 46 -14.04 -15.83 -4.27
C GLY A 46 -13.82 -14.53 -3.51
N LEU A 47 -14.44 -13.45 -4.00
CA LEU A 47 -14.38 -12.14 -3.36
C LEU A 47 -15.24 -12.09 -2.09
N HIS A 48 -14.81 -11.30 -1.10
CA HIS A 48 -15.67 -10.79 -0.04
C HIS A 48 -15.94 -9.29 -0.29
N VAL A 49 -16.89 -8.71 0.45
CA VAL A 49 -17.32 -7.31 0.22
C VAL A 49 -16.23 -6.26 0.44
N GLY A 50 -15.14 -6.61 1.07
CA GLY A 50 -13.98 -5.71 1.23
C GLY A 50 -13.18 -5.50 -0.05
N HIS A 51 -13.15 -6.46 -0.96
CA HIS A 51 -12.42 -6.34 -2.23
C HIS A 51 -12.98 -5.25 -3.16
N PRO A 52 -14.32 -5.16 -3.36
CA PRO A 52 -14.87 -4.17 -4.28
C PRO A 52 -14.69 -2.71 -3.87
N GLU A 53 -14.35 -2.43 -2.63
CA GLU A 53 -14.18 -1.05 -2.15
C GLU A 53 -13.11 -0.31 -2.96
N GLY A 54 -11.90 -0.85 -3.05
CA GLY A 54 -10.82 -0.28 -3.85
C GLY A 54 -11.13 -0.29 -5.34
N TYR A 55 -11.68 -1.38 -5.84
CA TYR A 55 -12.04 -1.53 -7.27
C TYR A 55 -13.12 -0.53 -7.69
N THR A 56 -14.10 -0.29 -6.83
CA THR A 56 -15.15 0.70 -7.10
C THR A 56 -14.56 2.12 -7.15
N ALA A 57 -13.67 2.45 -6.21
CA ALA A 57 -12.99 3.75 -6.19
C ALA A 57 -12.22 4.01 -7.49
N THR A 58 -11.43 3.04 -7.92
CA THR A 58 -10.66 3.14 -9.17
C THR A 58 -11.59 3.24 -10.38
N ASP A 59 -12.69 2.49 -10.38
CA ASP A 59 -13.69 2.51 -11.45
C ASP A 59 -14.40 3.87 -11.57
N ILE A 60 -14.74 4.47 -10.43
CA ILE A 60 -15.34 5.82 -10.41
C ILE A 60 -14.39 6.83 -11.07
N LEU A 61 -13.12 6.81 -10.70
CA LEU A 61 -12.11 7.68 -11.30
C LEU A 61 -11.96 7.41 -12.80
N SER A 62 -11.95 6.16 -13.20
CA SER A 62 -11.82 5.76 -14.61
C SER A 62 -13.00 6.27 -15.44
N ARG A 63 -14.23 6.09 -14.96
CA ARG A 63 -15.44 6.56 -15.64
C ARG A 63 -15.51 8.09 -15.69
N PHE A 64 -15.17 8.75 -14.59
CA PHE A 64 -15.09 10.19 -14.49
C PHE A 64 -14.09 10.78 -15.49
N LYS A 65 -12.90 10.21 -15.56
CA LYS A 65 -11.85 10.66 -16.50
C LYS A 65 -12.23 10.42 -17.97
N ARG A 66 -12.89 9.31 -18.30
CA ARG A 66 -13.41 9.10 -19.66
C ARG A 66 -14.37 10.22 -20.07
N MET A 67 -15.26 10.59 -19.18
CA MET A 67 -16.23 11.67 -19.43
C MET A 67 -15.56 13.04 -19.52
N GLN A 68 -14.37 13.19 -18.97
CA GLN A 68 -13.54 14.38 -19.11
C GLN A 68 -12.67 14.38 -20.36
N GLY A 69 -12.76 13.35 -21.20
CA GLY A 69 -12.05 13.27 -22.47
C GLY A 69 -10.70 12.57 -22.42
N TYR A 70 -10.36 11.91 -21.33
CA TYR A 70 -9.11 11.12 -21.23
C TYR A 70 -9.25 9.77 -21.93
N ASN A 71 -8.13 9.29 -22.45
CA ASN A 71 -7.95 7.90 -22.83
C ASN A 71 -7.54 7.11 -21.58
N VAL A 72 -8.43 6.26 -21.08
CA VAL A 72 -8.23 5.59 -19.79
C VAL A 72 -7.74 4.16 -20.02
N LEU A 73 -6.68 3.80 -19.32
CA LEU A 73 -6.22 2.42 -19.15
C LEU A 73 -6.64 1.95 -17.75
N HIS A 74 -7.65 1.08 -17.72
CA HIS A 74 -8.18 0.48 -16.48
C HIS A 74 -8.17 -1.03 -16.64
N PRO A 75 -7.03 -1.68 -16.31
CA PRO A 75 -6.83 -3.11 -16.54
C PRO A 75 -7.10 -3.95 -15.31
N MET A 76 -7.27 -5.25 -15.51
CA MET A 76 -7.39 -6.24 -14.45
C MET A 76 -6.67 -7.54 -14.85
N GLY A 77 -6.19 -8.26 -13.86
CA GLY A 77 -5.50 -9.52 -14.03
C GLY A 77 -5.39 -10.30 -12.73
N TRP A 78 -4.53 -11.31 -12.72
CA TRP A 78 -4.48 -12.30 -11.65
C TRP A 78 -3.06 -12.53 -11.19
N ASP A 79 -2.84 -12.33 -9.90
CA ASP A 79 -1.61 -12.69 -9.20
C ASP A 79 -1.79 -14.13 -8.68
N ALA A 80 -1.44 -15.11 -9.51
CA ALA A 80 -1.96 -16.46 -9.36
C ALA A 80 -0.94 -17.52 -8.93
N PHE A 81 0.35 -17.19 -8.87
CA PHE A 81 1.35 -18.03 -8.22
C PHE A 81 1.29 -17.87 -6.69
N GLY A 82 1.86 -18.80 -5.97
CA GLY A 82 2.05 -18.69 -4.53
C GLY A 82 1.55 -19.87 -3.73
N LEU A 83 1.78 -19.77 -2.43
CA LEU A 83 1.59 -20.85 -1.47
C LEU A 83 0.13 -21.34 -1.31
N PRO A 84 -0.90 -20.47 -1.30
CA PRO A 84 -2.26 -20.98 -1.05
C PRO A 84 -2.74 -21.99 -2.07
N ALA A 85 -2.46 -21.79 -3.36
CA ALA A 85 -2.85 -22.75 -4.40
C ALA A 85 -2.05 -24.05 -4.29
N GLU A 86 -0.76 -23.97 -4.00
CA GLU A 86 0.10 -25.13 -3.80
C GLU A 86 -0.35 -25.95 -2.58
N GLN A 87 -0.65 -25.28 -1.47
CA GLN A 87 -1.11 -25.96 -0.25
C GLN A 87 -2.44 -26.68 -0.45
N TYR A 88 -3.38 -26.02 -1.14
CA TYR A 88 -4.64 -26.69 -1.51
C TYR A 88 -4.39 -27.92 -2.37
N ALA A 89 -3.49 -27.85 -3.34
CA ALA A 89 -3.13 -28.98 -4.18
C ALA A 89 -2.50 -30.13 -3.37
N LEU A 90 -1.65 -29.81 -2.40
CA LEU A 90 -1.06 -30.80 -1.49
C LEU A 90 -2.12 -31.48 -0.61
N ASP A 91 -3.07 -30.70 -0.07
CA ASP A 91 -4.11 -31.19 0.83
C ASP A 91 -5.16 -32.04 0.11
N THR A 92 -5.46 -31.75 -1.15
CA THR A 92 -6.55 -32.39 -1.92
C THR A 92 -6.07 -33.36 -3.01
N GLY A 93 -4.78 -33.32 -3.36
CA GLY A 93 -4.24 -34.08 -4.48
C GLY A 93 -4.58 -33.52 -5.87
N ASN A 94 -5.14 -32.29 -5.94
CA ASN A 94 -5.49 -31.62 -7.19
C ASN A 94 -4.29 -30.87 -7.77
N ASP A 95 -4.33 -30.60 -9.09
CA ASP A 95 -3.33 -29.79 -9.78
C ASP A 95 -3.51 -28.31 -9.38
N PRO A 96 -2.44 -27.60 -8.94
CA PRO A 96 -2.55 -26.17 -8.62
C PRO A 96 -2.97 -25.31 -9.83
N ALA A 97 -2.60 -25.69 -11.05
CA ALA A 97 -2.99 -24.96 -12.28
C ALA A 97 -4.50 -25.03 -12.50
N GLU A 98 -5.13 -26.21 -12.35
CA GLU A 98 -6.58 -26.38 -12.51
C GLU A 98 -7.35 -25.62 -11.44
N PHE A 99 -6.92 -25.71 -10.19
CA PHE A 99 -7.51 -24.97 -9.07
C PHE A 99 -7.46 -23.46 -9.31
N THR A 100 -6.29 -22.96 -9.73
CA THR A 100 -6.07 -21.54 -10.02
C THR A 100 -6.97 -21.08 -11.16
N ALA A 101 -7.07 -21.83 -12.27
CA ALA A 101 -7.93 -21.50 -13.40
C ALA A 101 -9.41 -21.39 -12.99
N LYS A 102 -9.88 -22.30 -12.15
CA LYS A 102 -11.25 -22.29 -11.62
C LYS A 102 -11.50 -21.04 -10.75
N ASN A 103 -10.54 -20.70 -9.90
CA ASN A 103 -10.64 -19.53 -9.03
C ASN A 103 -10.64 -18.23 -9.82
N ILE A 104 -9.80 -18.13 -10.86
CA ILE A 104 -9.78 -16.98 -11.77
C ILE A 104 -11.15 -16.81 -12.43
N ALA A 105 -11.76 -17.89 -12.91
CA ALA A 105 -13.09 -17.83 -13.53
C ALA A 105 -14.14 -17.30 -12.54
N THR A 106 -14.11 -17.71 -11.28
CA THR A 106 -15.02 -17.23 -10.24
C THR A 106 -14.82 -15.75 -9.95
N PHE A 107 -13.57 -15.30 -9.73
CA PHE A 107 -13.23 -13.89 -9.49
C PHE A 107 -13.65 -13.01 -10.65
N LYS A 108 -13.34 -13.43 -11.88
CA LYS A 108 -13.69 -12.69 -13.10
C LYS A 108 -15.21 -12.51 -13.24
N ARG A 109 -15.98 -13.56 -13.01
CA ARG A 109 -17.44 -13.48 -13.00
C ARG A 109 -17.95 -12.47 -11.98
N GLN A 110 -17.46 -12.55 -10.74
CA GLN A 110 -17.88 -11.64 -9.66
C GLN A 110 -17.52 -10.19 -9.97
N ILE A 111 -16.32 -9.94 -10.50
CA ILE A 111 -15.87 -8.60 -10.89
C ILE A 111 -16.71 -8.04 -12.04
N GLN A 112 -17.04 -8.88 -13.02
CA GLN A 112 -17.89 -8.47 -14.14
C GLN A 112 -19.32 -8.14 -13.70
N GLU A 113 -19.86 -8.88 -12.74
CA GLU A 113 -21.19 -8.64 -12.18
C GLU A 113 -21.28 -7.34 -11.37
N LEU A 114 -20.14 -6.80 -10.89
CA LEU A 114 -20.07 -5.50 -10.25
C LEU A 114 -20.05 -4.32 -11.24
N GLY A 115 -19.93 -4.61 -12.53
CA GLY A 115 -20.03 -3.62 -13.59
C GLY A 115 -18.84 -2.69 -13.75
N PHE A 116 -17.66 -3.11 -13.35
CA PHE A 116 -16.45 -2.32 -13.48
C PHE A 116 -16.03 -2.12 -14.93
N SER A 117 -15.45 -0.96 -15.23
CA SER A 117 -15.04 -0.54 -16.57
C SER A 117 -13.64 -1.02 -16.96
N TYR A 118 -13.35 -2.30 -16.75
CA TYR A 118 -12.07 -2.88 -17.13
C TYR A 118 -11.98 -3.16 -18.63
N ASP A 119 -10.78 -2.93 -19.18
CA ASP A 119 -10.43 -3.38 -20.52
C ASP A 119 -9.93 -4.84 -20.46
N TRP A 120 -10.83 -5.78 -20.68
CA TRP A 120 -10.54 -7.21 -20.57
C TRP A 120 -9.60 -7.74 -21.66
N ASP A 121 -9.41 -7.01 -22.75
CA ASP A 121 -8.39 -7.35 -23.76
C ASP A 121 -6.96 -7.21 -23.22
N ARG A 122 -6.79 -6.58 -22.08
CA ARG A 122 -5.49 -6.39 -21.40
C ARG A 122 -5.31 -7.26 -20.17
N GLU A 123 -6.18 -8.24 -19.99
CA GLU A 123 -6.10 -9.22 -18.91
C GLU A 123 -4.76 -9.96 -18.92
N ILE A 124 -4.13 -10.10 -17.74
CA ILE A 124 -2.90 -10.85 -17.56
C ILE A 124 -3.06 -11.87 -16.45
N ASN A 125 -2.21 -12.90 -16.50
CA ASN A 125 -2.15 -13.94 -15.48
C ASN A 125 -0.67 -14.27 -15.24
N THR A 126 -0.20 -14.10 -14.03
CA THR A 126 1.21 -14.32 -13.69
C THR A 126 1.66 -15.77 -13.89
N THR A 127 0.74 -16.71 -13.94
CA THR A 127 1.04 -18.14 -14.20
C THR A 127 1.09 -18.51 -15.70
N ASP A 128 0.73 -17.55 -16.58
CA ASP A 128 0.84 -17.75 -18.03
C ASP A 128 2.32 -17.71 -18.43
N PRO A 129 2.83 -18.74 -19.13
CA PRO A 129 4.20 -18.74 -19.60
C PRO A 129 4.59 -17.52 -20.45
N GLU A 130 3.67 -17.00 -21.25
CA GLU A 130 3.92 -15.77 -22.04
C GLU A 130 4.09 -14.53 -21.15
N TYR A 131 3.55 -14.55 -19.93
CA TYR A 131 3.77 -13.52 -18.92
C TYR A 131 5.07 -13.76 -18.17
N TYR A 132 5.26 -14.94 -17.55
CA TYR A 132 6.42 -15.18 -16.71
C TYR A 132 7.74 -15.33 -17.50
N LYS A 133 7.68 -15.51 -18.80
CA LYS A 133 8.83 -15.35 -19.69
C LYS A 133 9.58 -14.05 -19.38
N TRP A 134 8.83 -12.98 -19.19
CA TRP A 134 9.40 -11.64 -18.95
C TRP A 134 9.82 -11.46 -17.50
N THR A 135 9.19 -12.11 -16.56
CA THR A 135 9.68 -12.21 -15.17
C THR A 135 11.05 -12.88 -15.15
N GLN A 136 11.19 -13.96 -15.89
CA GLN A 136 12.47 -14.66 -16.05
C GLN A 136 13.51 -13.80 -16.77
N TRP A 137 13.10 -13.08 -17.80
CA TRP A 137 14.00 -12.17 -18.53
C TRP A 137 14.54 -11.07 -17.60
N ILE A 138 13.69 -10.48 -16.76
CA ILE A 138 14.12 -9.47 -15.78
C ILE A 138 15.14 -10.08 -14.81
N PHE A 139 14.90 -11.29 -14.33
CA PHE A 139 15.87 -11.98 -13.47
C PHE A 139 17.24 -12.13 -14.14
N ILE A 140 17.27 -12.53 -15.40
CA ILE A 140 18.51 -12.65 -16.17
C ILE A 140 19.20 -11.29 -16.29
N GLN A 141 18.47 -10.20 -16.52
CA GLN A 141 19.04 -8.86 -16.56
C GLN A 141 19.64 -8.46 -15.20
N LEU A 142 18.96 -8.77 -14.11
CA LEU A 142 19.46 -8.57 -12.75
C LEU A 142 20.78 -9.35 -12.55
N TYR A 143 20.83 -10.59 -12.98
CA TYR A 143 22.03 -11.42 -12.90
C TYR A 143 23.18 -10.82 -13.71
N LYS A 144 22.95 -10.39 -14.94
CA LYS A 144 23.96 -9.76 -15.79
C LYS A 144 24.52 -8.46 -15.20
N LYS A 145 23.73 -7.73 -14.44
CA LYS A 145 24.17 -6.52 -13.72
C LYS A 145 24.84 -6.80 -12.37
N GLY A 146 24.96 -8.06 -11.97
CA GLY A 146 25.49 -8.43 -10.66
C GLY A 146 24.53 -8.17 -9.50
N LEU A 147 23.25 -7.95 -9.79
CA LEU A 147 22.23 -7.68 -8.77
C LEU A 147 21.51 -8.94 -8.28
N ALA A 148 21.64 -10.05 -9.00
CA ALA A 148 21.19 -11.37 -8.56
C ALA A 148 22.41 -12.24 -8.28
N TYR A 149 22.49 -12.84 -7.12
CA TYR A 149 23.62 -13.63 -6.67
C TYR A 149 23.20 -14.73 -5.70
N VAL A 150 24.03 -15.73 -5.53
CA VAL A 150 23.82 -16.81 -4.55
C VAL A 150 24.65 -16.50 -3.31
N ASP A 151 24.04 -16.61 -2.15
CA ASP A 151 24.72 -16.46 -0.86
C ASP A 151 24.16 -17.46 0.15
N GLU A 152 24.98 -17.78 1.14
CA GLU A 152 24.55 -18.61 2.26
C GLU A 152 24.01 -17.72 3.35
N VAL A 153 22.71 -17.83 3.61
CA VAL A 153 21.98 -16.99 4.57
C VAL A 153 21.24 -17.85 5.59
N ALA A 154 21.11 -17.34 6.81
CA ALA A 154 20.32 -17.99 7.83
C ALA A 154 18.83 -17.87 7.50
N VAL A 155 18.16 -19.00 7.40
CA VAL A 155 16.73 -19.08 7.03
C VAL A 155 15.94 -19.83 8.12
N ASN A 156 14.64 -19.61 8.14
CA ASN A 156 13.72 -20.32 9.04
C ASN A 156 13.32 -21.64 8.39
N TRP A 157 14.01 -22.70 8.75
CA TRP A 157 13.74 -24.04 8.22
C TRP A 157 12.73 -24.77 9.09
N CYS A 158 11.68 -25.30 8.47
CA CYS A 158 10.71 -26.17 9.15
C CYS A 158 10.84 -27.61 8.65
N PRO A 159 11.47 -28.52 9.43
CA PRO A 159 11.67 -29.90 8.99
C PRO A 159 10.38 -30.65 8.68
N ALA A 160 9.33 -30.40 9.47
CA ALA A 160 8.03 -31.09 9.29
C ALA A 160 7.34 -30.65 7.98
N LEU A 161 7.44 -29.39 7.60
CA LEU A 161 6.90 -28.88 6.35
C LEU A 161 7.87 -29.04 5.18
N GLY A 162 9.16 -29.32 5.46
CA GLY A 162 10.20 -29.49 4.44
C GLY A 162 10.51 -28.23 3.64
N THR A 163 10.34 -27.05 4.21
CA THR A 163 10.45 -25.78 3.51
C THR A 163 11.01 -24.66 4.39
N VAL A 164 11.50 -23.62 3.74
CA VAL A 164 11.87 -22.36 4.38
C VAL A 164 10.62 -21.50 4.56
N LEU A 165 10.49 -20.89 5.72
CA LEU A 165 9.40 -19.99 6.07
C LEU A 165 9.87 -18.55 6.14
N ALA A 166 9.04 -17.62 5.69
CA ALA A 166 9.27 -16.19 5.92
C ALA A 166 9.13 -15.86 7.41
N ASN A 167 9.69 -14.72 7.83
CA ASN A 167 9.61 -14.32 9.25
C ASN A 167 8.17 -14.20 9.76
N GLU A 168 7.25 -13.75 8.90
CA GLU A 168 5.83 -13.61 9.23
C GLU A 168 5.11 -14.96 9.43
N GLU A 169 5.66 -16.05 8.88
CA GLU A 169 5.10 -17.40 8.98
C GLU A 169 5.58 -18.15 10.22
N VAL A 170 6.38 -17.50 11.07
CA VAL A 170 6.91 -18.08 12.31
C VAL A 170 6.36 -17.33 13.51
N ILE A 171 5.68 -18.07 14.41
CA ILE A 171 5.11 -17.52 15.64
C ILE A 171 5.62 -18.37 16.82
N ASP A 172 6.31 -17.74 17.77
CA ASP A 172 6.88 -18.42 18.95
C ASP A 172 7.77 -19.64 18.62
N GLY A 173 8.59 -19.51 17.57
CA GLY A 173 9.48 -20.59 17.12
C GLY A 173 8.80 -21.76 16.41
N LYS A 174 7.54 -21.58 16.05
CA LYS A 174 6.73 -22.60 15.36
C LYS A 174 6.12 -22.03 14.08
N SER A 175 5.84 -22.93 13.13
CA SER A 175 5.13 -22.54 11.92
C SER A 175 3.70 -22.10 12.25
N GLU A 176 3.24 -21.02 11.62
CA GLU A 176 1.84 -20.57 11.72
C GLU A 176 0.88 -21.68 11.33
N ARG A 177 1.23 -22.43 10.28
CA ARG A 177 0.47 -23.60 9.84
C ARG A 177 0.99 -24.85 10.52
N GLY A 178 0.13 -25.52 11.26
CA GLY A 178 0.40 -26.80 11.90
C GLY A 178 1.20 -26.73 13.20
N GLY A 179 1.70 -25.57 13.61
CA GLY A 179 2.43 -25.41 14.87
C GLY A 179 3.70 -26.25 14.99
N HIS A 180 4.41 -26.51 13.87
CA HIS A 180 5.62 -27.31 13.84
C HIS A 180 6.85 -26.51 14.26
N PRO A 181 7.85 -27.14 14.92
CA PRO A 181 9.10 -26.49 15.27
C PRO A 181 9.84 -25.95 14.05
N VAL A 182 10.39 -24.74 14.19
CA VAL A 182 11.19 -24.08 13.17
C VAL A 182 12.60 -23.87 13.71
N GLU A 183 13.61 -24.15 12.92
CA GLU A 183 15.01 -23.92 13.30
C GLU A 183 15.68 -22.95 12.32
N ARG A 184 16.59 -22.13 12.85
CA ARG A 184 17.44 -21.27 12.02
C ARG A 184 18.60 -22.08 11.51
N ARG A 185 18.80 -22.14 10.20
CA ARG A 185 19.98 -22.80 9.61
C ARG A 185 20.45 -22.06 8.35
N PRO A 186 21.76 -22.10 8.07
CA PRO A 186 22.28 -21.51 6.84
C PRO A 186 21.92 -22.36 5.63
N MET A 187 21.47 -21.71 4.56
CA MET A 187 21.20 -22.35 3.26
C MET A 187 21.61 -21.43 2.13
N LYS A 188 22.09 -22.00 1.03
CA LYS A 188 22.38 -21.25 -0.20
C LYS A 188 21.06 -20.79 -0.83
N GLN A 189 20.95 -19.50 -1.06
CA GLN A 189 19.74 -18.87 -1.61
C GLN A 189 20.12 -17.83 -2.67
N TRP A 190 19.24 -17.65 -3.66
CA TRP A 190 19.31 -16.51 -4.55
C TRP A 190 18.87 -15.26 -3.81
N MET A 191 19.67 -14.22 -3.97
CA MET A 191 19.44 -12.90 -3.38
C MET A 191 19.39 -11.84 -4.47
N LEU A 192 18.49 -10.86 -4.33
CA LEU A 192 18.50 -9.67 -5.17
C LEU A 192 19.02 -8.48 -4.38
N LYS A 193 19.96 -7.75 -4.98
CA LYS A 193 20.70 -6.67 -4.31
C LYS A 193 19.93 -5.35 -4.27
N ILE A 194 18.77 -5.36 -3.63
CA ILE A 194 17.95 -4.17 -3.42
C ILE A 194 18.72 -3.09 -2.66
N THR A 195 19.66 -3.48 -1.81
CA THR A 195 20.50 -2.54 -1.05
C THR A 195 21.32 -1.61 -1.93
N ALA A 196 21.68 -2.05 -3.15
CA ALA A 196 22.36 -1.20 -4.11
C ALA A 196 21.51 0.01 -4.57
N TYR A 197 20.20 -0.04 -4.36
CA TYR A 197 19.24 1.00 -4.71
C TYR A 197 18.66 1.74 -3.49
N ALA A 198 19.20 1.48 -2.30
CA ALA A 198 18.66 2.00 -1.04
C ALA A 198 18.53 3.52 -1.03
N ASP A 199 19.58 4.25 -1.43
CA ASP A 199 19.53 5.72 -1.46
C ASP A 199 18.52 6.24 -2.48
N ARG A 200 18.47 5.66 -3.68
CA ARG A 200 17.51 6.04 -4.71
C ARG A 200 16.08 5.76 -4.29
N LEU A 201 15.85 4.66 -3.57
CA LEU A 201 14.54 4.31 -3.03
C LEU A 201 14.05 5.32 -1.98
N ILE A 202 14.97 5.96 -1.25
CA ILE A 202 14.64 7.07 -0.34
C ILE A 202 14.47 8.37 -1.11
N ASP A 203 15.46 8.75 -1.91
CA ASP A 203 15.51 10.06 -2.57
C ASP A 203 14.33 10.29 -3.51
N ASP A 204 13.95 9.28 -4.28
CA ASP A 204 12.89 9.39 -5.27
C ASP A 204 11.47 9.40 -4.67
N LEU A 205 11.32 9.19 -3.37
CA LEU A 205 10.04 9.40 -2.66
C LEU A 205 9.57 10.87 -2.74
N GLU A 206 10.50 11.80 -2.94
CA GLU A 206 10.17 13.22 -3.13
C GLU A 206 9.43 13.49 -4.45
N GLU A 207 9.54 12.61 -5.43
CA GLU A 207 8.92 12.76 -6.76
C GLU A 207 7.47 12.26 -6.82
N VAL A 208 6.97 11.60 -5.78
CA VAL A 208 5.66 10.92 -5.81
C VAL A 208 4.67 11.55 -4.82
N ASP A 209 3.40 11.52 -5.22
CA ASP A 209 2.28 11.98 -4.40
C ASP A 209 1.68 10.78 -3.64
N TRP A 210 2.39 10.37 -2.61
CA TRP A 210 2.00 9.26 -1.75
C TRP A 210 1.68 9.75 -0.34
N PRO A 211 0.85 9.05 0.43
CA PRO A 211 0.66 9.37 1.84
C PRO A 211 2.00 9.38 2.59
N GLU A 212 2.23 10.41 3.41
CA GLU A 212 3.48 10.54 4.18
C GLU A 212 3.71 9.33 5.10
N SER A 213 2.64 8.74 5.63
CA SER A 213 2.75 7.52 6.45
C SER A 213 3.39 6.35 5.68
N ILE A 214 3.08 6.20 4.40
CA ILE A 214 3.66 5.16 3.55
C ILE A 214 5.11 5.48 3.22
N LYS A 215 5.41 6.74 2.88
CA LYS A 215 6.79 7.18 2.66
C LYS A 215 7.65 6.94 3.89
N ASP A 216 7.14 7.26 5.07
CA ASP A 216 7.84 7.05 6.34
C ASP A 216 8.04 5.55 6.64
N MET A 217 7.05 4.70 6.34
CA MET A 217 7.21 3.26 6.47
C MET A 217 8.37 2.75 5.60
N GLN A 218 8.49 3.23 4.36
CA GLN A 218 9.58 2.85 3.47
C GLN A 218 10.93 3.42 3.95
N ARG A 219 10.97 4.70 4.34
CA ARG A 219 12.18 5.32 4.91
C ARG A 219 12.69 4.55 6.13
N ASN A 220 11.79 4.21 7.04
CA ASN A 220 12.13 3.46 8.25
C ASN A 220 12.56 2.03 7.95
N TRP A 221 11.94 1.38 6.99
CA TRP A 221 12.30 0.03 6.56
C TRP A 221 13.68 -0.02 5.92
N ILE A 222 14.00 0.96 5.07
CA ILE A 222 15.34 1.11 4.49
C ILE A 222 16.34 1.48 5.60
N GLY A 223 15.94 2.35 6.51
CA GLY A 223 16.68 2.64 7.72
C GLY A 223 18.10 3.15 7.48
N ARG A 224 18.24 4.16 6.62
CA ARG A 224 19.52 4.78 6.35
C ARG A 224 20.05 5.50 7.58
N SER A 225 21.27 5.15 7.98
CA SER A 225 21.95 5.74 9.12
C SER A 225 23.34 6.20 8.71
N GLU A 226 23.69 7.42 9.10
CA GLU A 226 25.05 7.95 8.94
C GLU A 226 25.80 7.82 10.26
N GLY A 227 27.03 7.37 10.20
CA GLY A 227 27.85 7.17 11.37
C GLY A 227 29.27 6.81 11.02
N ALA A 228 29.86 5.92 11.82
CA ALA A 228 31.22 5.45 11.60
C ALA A 228 31.35 3.95 11.87
N GLU A 229 32.22 3.31 11.15
CA GLU A 229 32.78 2.01 11.54
C GLU A 229 33.97 2.24 12.44
N VAL A 230 34.07 1.53 13.54
CA VAL A 230 35.15 1.64 14.52
C VAL A 230 35.72 0.25 14.77
N THR A 231 37.03 0.12 14.65
CA THR A 231 37.74 -1.13 14.88
C THR A 231 38.24 -1.24 16.31
N PHE A 232 37.80 -2.28 17.01
CA PHE A 232 38.26 -2.66 18.34
C PHE A 232 39.22 -3.82 18.22
N ALA A 233 40.42 -3.64 18.76
CA ALA A 233 41.37 -4.74 18.87
C ALA A 233 40.96 -5.65 20.04
N ILE A 234 41.23 -6.95 19.95
CA ILE A 234 41.02 -7.90 21.04
C ILE A 234 42.32 -7.96 21.86
N ASP A 235 42.20 -7.72 23.14
CA ASP A 235 43.33 -7.70 24.05
C ASP A 235 44.06 -9.05 24.07
N GLY A 236 45.39 -9.03 23.90
CA GLY A 236 46.20 -10.23 23.89
C GLY A 236 46.12 -11.07 22.58
N SER A 237 45.56 -10.49 21.53
CA SER A 237 45.43 -11.15 20.20
C SER A 237 45.70 -10.15 19.11
N ASP A 238 46.00 -10.64 17.91
CA ASP A 238 46.10 -9.84 16.65
C ASP A 238 44.71 -9.71 15.96
N GLN A 239 43.69 -10.32 16.51
CA GLN A 239 42.32 -10.25 16.00
C GLN A 239 41.66 -8.96 16.39
N ASN A 240 40.69 -8.55 15.60
CA ASN A 240 39.88 -7.38 15.85
C ASN A 240 38.46 -7.61 15.32
N PHE A 241 37.57 -6.72 15.70
CA PHE A 241 36.20 -6.65 15.14
C PHE A 241 35.83 -5.21 14.91
N THR A 242 34.88 -5.01 14.01
CA THR A 242 34.39 -3.68 13.65
C THR A 242 32.95 -3.51 14.15
N VAL A 243 32.67 -2.35 14.72
CA VAL A 243 31.31 -1.96 15.10
C VAL A 243 30.84 -0.79 14.24
N PHE A 244 29.56 -0.71 13.96
CA PHE A 244 28.96 0.47 13.38
C PHE A 244 28.23 1.25 14.48
N THR A 245 28.44 2.57 14.52
CA THR A 245 27.76 3.46 15.47
C THR A 245 27.33 4.76 14.79
N THR A 246 26.12 5.20 15.08
CA THR A 246 25.64 6.54 14.69
C THR A 246 26.18 7.63 15.61
N ARG A 247 26.78 7.24 16.73
CA ARG A 247 27.28 8.14 17.78
C ARG A 247 28.77 7.89 18.10
N PRO A 248 29.67 8.07 17.11
CA PRO A 248 31.10 7.90 17.38
C PRO A 248 31.64 8.91 18.40
N ASP A 249 30.94 10.01 18.60
CA ASP A 249 31.24 11.04 19.62
C ASP A 249 31.11 10.52 21.05
N THR A 250 30.36 9.46 21.28
CA THR A 250 30.17 8.87 22.62
C THR A 250 31.15 7.72 22.90
N LEU A 251 32.14 7.52 22.07
CA LEU A 251 33.08 6.41 22.15
C LEU A 251 33.83 6.38 23.49
N PHE A 252 34.10 7.53 24.12
CA PHE A 252 34.68 7.61 25.47
C PHE A 252 33.79 6.99 26.56
N GLY A 253 32.50 6.86 26.30
CA GLY A 253 31.51 6.23 27.18
C GLY A 253 31.24 4.75 26.87
N ALA A 254 31.94 4.18 25.89
CA ALA A 254 31.83 2.76 25.58
C ALA A 254 32.52 1.94 26.69
N THR A 255 31.70 1.23 27.46
CA THR A 255 32.18 0.49 28.64
C THR A 255 32.16 -1.03 28.47
N TYR A 256 31.53 -1.51 27.41
CA TYR A 256 31.58 -2.92 26.99
C TYR A 256 31.23 -3.02 25.49
N CYS A 257 31.54 -4.18 24.92
CA CYS A 257 31.15 -4.53 23.56
C CYS A 257 30.27 -5.77 23.59
N VAL A 258 29.41 -5.93 22.59
CA VAL A 258 28.51 -7.08 22.47
C VAL A 258 28.62 -7.67 21.07
N LEU A 259 28.81 -8.98 20.99
CA LEU A 259 28.79 -9.74 19.75
C LEU A 259 27.46 -10.47 19.61
N ALA A 260 26.98 -10.58 18.37
CA ALA A 260 25.86 -11.47 18.04
C ALA A 260 26.26 -12.92 18.37
N PRO A 261 25.31 -13.76 18.82
CA PRO A 261 25.59 -15.16 19.11
C PRO A 261 26.25 -15.92 17.94
N GLU A 262 25.93 -15.57 16.70
CA GLU A 262 26.42 -16.18 15.48
C GLU A 262 27.73 -15.59 14.95
N HIS A 263 28.29 -14.60 15.63
CA HIS A 263 29.50 -13.93 15.16
C HIS A 263 30.69 -14.90 15.12
N LYS A 264 31.51 -14.81 14.08
CA LYS A 264 32.65 -15.71 13.82
C LYS A 264 33.66 -15.75 14.99
N LEU A 265 33.83 -14.64 15.66
CA LEU A 265 34.82 -14.54 16.77
C LEU A 265 34.38 -15.20 18.07
N VAL A 266 33.09 -15.50 18.24
CA VAL A 266 32.56 -16.08 19.50
C VAL A 266 33.33 -17.34 19.88
N GLU A 267 33.47 -18.27 18.94
CA GLU A 267 34.18 -19.53 19.17
C GLU A 267 35.68 -19.30 19.45
N GLN A 268 36.28 -18.36 18.76
CA GLN A 268 37.72 -18.09 18.82
C GLN A 268 38.17 -17.37 20.08
N ILE A 269 37.37 -16.43 20.59
CA ILE A 269 37.74 -15.56 21.72
C ILE A 269 37.21 -16.02 23.07
N THR A 270 36.21 -16.90 23.09
CA THR A 270 35.65 -17.42 24.35
C THR A 270 36.75 -18.13 25.17
N THR A 271 36.96 -17.67 26.41
CA THR A 271 37.95 -18.30 27.26
C THR A 271 37.49 -19.65 27.76
N ALA A 272 38.43 -20.52 28.20
CA ALA A 272 38.12 -21.84 28.70
C ALA A 272 37.15 -21.80 29.91
N ASP A 273 37.28 -20.80 30.77
CA ASP A 273 36.43 -20.63 31.95
C ASP A 273 34.98 -20.28 31.59
N GLN A 274 34.75 -19.61 30.45
CA GLN A 274 33.43 -19.15 29.99
C GLN A 274 32.81 -20.07 28.97
N ARG A 275 33.52 -21.05 28.42
CA ARG A 275 33.07 -21.88 27.30
C ARG A 275 31.76 -22.59 27.60
N GLN A 276 31.58 -23.18 28.76
CA GLN A 276 30.38 -23.89 29.15
C GLN A 276 29.17 -22.94 29.21
N ALA A 277 29.34 -21.76 29.83
CA ALA A 277 28.28 -20.76 29.94
C ALA A 277 27.90 -20.21 28.57
N VAL A 278 28.88 -19.96 27.68
CA VAL A 278 28.64 -19.47 26.32
C VAL A 278 27.90 -20.52 25.50
N GLU A 279 28.31 -21.76 25.51
CA GLU A 279 27.64 -22.84 24.76
C GLU A 279 26.19 -23.03 25.22
N ALA A 280 25.92 -22.97 26.54
CA ALA A 280 24.57 -23.04 27.09
C ALA A 280 23.70 -21.86 26.62
N TYR A 281 24.25 -20.67 26.58
CA TYR A 281 23.54 -19.48 26.10
C TYR A 281 23.22 -19.58 24.60
N LEU A 282 24.18 -20.02 23.77
CA LEU A 282 23.98 -20.22 22.32
C LEU A 282 22.84 -21.20 22.04
N GLU A 283 22.76 -22.31 22.78
CA GLU A 283 21.64 -23.26 22.64
C GLU A 283 20.29 -22.63 23.03
N LYS A 284 20.27 -21.85 24.12
CA LYS A 284 19.06 -21.16 24.59
C LYS A 284 18.50 -20.18 23.55
N VAL A 285 19.35 -19.45 22.85
CA VAL A 285 18.92 -18.40 21.90
C VAL A 285 18.74 -18.89 20.47
N LYS A 286 19.21 -20.09 20.14
CA LYS A 286 19.19 -20.68 18.79
C LYS A 286 17.81 -20.71 18.17
N MET A 287 16.78 -20.89 18.98
CA MET A 287 15.38 -21.03 18.54
C MET A 287 14.63 -19.70 18.44
N LYS A 288 15.23 -18.59 18.80
CA LYS A 288 14.58 -17.28 18.78
C LYS A 288 14.64 -16.65 17.40
N SER A 289 13.52 -16.10 16.92
CA SER A 289 13.46 -15.29 15.70
C SER A 289 14.13 -13.93 15.91
N ASP A 290 14.50 -13.29 14.81
CA ASP A 290 15.07 -11.92 14.86
C ASP A 290 14.09 -10.94 15.51
N LEU A 291 12.80 -11.11 15.26
CA LEU A 291 11.75 -10.29 15.88
C LEU A 291 11.71 -10.45 17.40
N GLU A 292 11.70 -11.68 17.90
CA GLU A 292 11.74 -11.98 19.34
C GLU A 292 13.02 -11.44 19.99
N ARG A 293 14.15 -11.52 19.30
CA ARG A 293 15.44 -11.07 19.79
C ARG A 293 15.53 -9.57 19.94
N THR A 294 14.82 -8.81 19.08
CA THR A 294 14.85 -7.34 19.05
C THR A 294 13.70 -6.67 19.81
N ASP A 295 12.82 -7.44 20.42
CA ASP A 295 11.71 -6.91 21.22
C ASP A 295 12.25 -6.10 22.41
N LEU A 296 11.88 -4.81 22.43
CA LEU A 296 12.31 -3.87 23.47
C LEU A 296 11.74 -4.19 24.88
N ALA A 297 10.58 -4.81 24.92
CA ALA A 297 9.92 -5.20 26.18
C ALA A 297 10.50 -6.46 26.82
N LYS A 298 11.40 -7.12 26.12
CA LYS A 298 12.01 -8.38 26.52
C LYS A 298 13.04 -8.19 27.63
N GLU A 299 13.11 -9.17 28.53
CA GLU A 299 14.16 -9.28 29.53
C GLU A 299 15.54 -9.36 28.86
N LYS A 300 16.51 -8.59 29.37
CA LYS A 300 17.88 -8.58 28.84
C LYS A 300 18.64 -9.82 29.29
N THR A 301 19.14 -10.58 28.30
CA THR A 301 19.96 -11.76 28.51
C THR A 301 21.30 -11.63 27.82
N GLY A 302 22.32 -12.24 28.36
CA GLY A 302 23.64 -12.25 27.80
C GLY A 302 24.61 -13.09 28.59
N VAL A 303 25.80 -13.31 28.03
CA VAL A 303 26.88 -14.06 28.66
C VAL A 303 28.23 -13.40 28.36
N PHE A 304 29.11 -13.35 29.35
CA PHE A 304 30.47 -12.85 29.19
C PHE A 304 31.33 -13.89 28.46
N THR A 305 32.15 -13.42 27.50
CA THR A 305 33.08 -14.29 26.75
C THR A 305 34.38 -14.62 27.50
N GLY A 306 34.69 -13.87 28.53
CA GLY A 306 35.99 -13.90 29.18
C GLY A 306 37.06 -13.03 28.49
N ALA A 307 36.82 -12.54 27.29
CA ALA A 307 37.74 -11.71 26.54
C ALA A 307 37.44 -10.21 26.69
N TYR A 308 38.42 -9.39 26.42
CA TYR A 308 38.34 -7.93 26.45
C TYR A 308 38.74 -7.32 25.11
N ALA A 309 38.08 -6.23 24.75
CA ALA A 309 38.45 -5.38 23.64
C ALA A 309 39.17 -4.14 24.13
N VAL A 310 39.96 -3.54 23.25
CA VAL A 310 40.63 -2.27 23.54
C VAL A 310 39.87 -1.16 22.82
N ASN A 311 39.34 -0.21 23.60
CA ASN A 311 38.68 0.96 23.06
C ASN A 311 39.71 1.84 22.37
N PRO A 312 39.61 2.07 21.05
CA PRO A 312 40.67 2.77 20.30
C PRO A 312 40.84 4.23 20.70
N ILE A 313 39.81 4.89 21.28
CA ILE A 313 39.86 6.31 21.57
C ILE A 313 40.57 6.63 22.90
N ASN A 314 40.53 5.71 23.85
CA ASN A 314 41.13 5.93 25.19
C ASN A 314 42.07 4.80 25.64
N GLY A 315 42.21 3.74 24.88
CA GLY A 315 43.08 2.60 25.23
C GLY A 315 42.56 1.71 26.35
N LYS A 316 41.36 1.96 26.88
CA LYS A 316 40.79 1.16 27.96
C LYS A 316 40.33 -0.22 27.49
N LYS A 317 40.51 -1.21 28.32
CA LYS A 317 40.01 -2.56 28.12
C LYS A 317 38.55 -2.64 28.53
N VAL A 318 37.70 -3.13 27.66
CA VAL A 318 36.26 -3.30 27.89
C VAL A 318 35.86 -4.76 27.68
N PRO A 319 34.98 -5.32 28.55
CA PRO A 319 34.59 -6.73 28.41
C PRO A 319 33.75 -6.94 27.13
N ILE A 320 33.92 -8.12 26.53
CA ILE A 320 33.15 -8.54 25.34
C ILE A 320 32.10 -9.54 25.79
N TRP A 321 30.85 -9.18 25.58
CA TRP A 321 29.67 -9.98 25.91
C TRP A 321 29.03 -10.54 24.63
N ILE A 322 28.20 -11.55 24.80
CA ILE A 322 27.30 -12.10 23.78
C ILE A 322 25.89 -11.83 24.23
N ALA A 323 25.06 -11.27 23.37
CA ALA A 323 23.64 -11.04 23.67
C ALA A 323 22.80 -11.24 22.41
N ASP A 324 21.58 -11.72 22.60
CA ASP A 324 20.66 -12.05 21.53
C ASP A 324 20.05 -10.84 20.81
N TYR A 325 20.06 -9.65 21.44
CA TYR A 325 19.55 -8.43 20.80
C TYR A 325 20.47 -7.88 19.71
N VAL A 326 21.71 -8.37 19.60
CA VAL A 326 22.62 -8.05 18.51
C VAL A 326 22.48 -9.09 17.41
N LEU A 327 22.18 -8.61 16.19
CA LEU A 327 21.96 -9.48 15.03
C LEU A 327 23.17 -9.47 14.10
N VAL A 328 23.60 -10.65 13.65
CA VAL A 328 24.65 -10.78 12.63
C VAL A 328 24.16 -10.27 11.27
N SER A 329 22.88 -10.26 11.04
CA SER A 329 22.26 -9.75 9.82
C SER A 329 22.20 -8.22 9.75
N TYR A 330 22.48 -7.53 10.84
CA TYR A 330 22.46 -6.07 10.91
C TYR A 330 23.84 -5.51 11.25
N GLY A 331 24.33 -4.62 10.39
CA GLY A 331 25.63 -4.01 10.57
C GLY A 331 26.76 -5.04 10.50
N THR A 332 27.65 -5.03 11.49
CA THR A 332 28.82 -5.89 11.57
C THR A 332 28.63 -7.13 12.47
N GLY A 333 27.47 -7.29 13.07
CA GLY A 333 27.22 -8.33 14.07
C GLY A 333 27.89 -8.04 15.41
N ALA A 334 28.37 -6.83 15.63
CA ALA A 334 28.99 -6.37 16.86
C ALA A 334 28.60 -4.93 17.14
N ILE A 335 28.47 -4.57 18.41
CA ILE A 335 28.19 -3.20 18.85
C ILE A 335 29.16 -2.79 19.97
N MET A 336 29.44 -1.49 20.04
CA MET A 336 29.93 -0.87 21.25
C MET A 336 28.71 -0.42 22.08
N ALA A 337 28.79 -0.52 23.37
CA ALA A 337 27.71 -0.16 24.26
C ALA A 337 28.07 1.08 25.06
N VAL A 338 27.14 2.05 25.09
CA VAL A 338 27.27 3.32 25.83
C VAL A 338 26.08 3.42 26.80
N PRO A 339 26.15 2.76 27.96
CA PRO A 339 25.00 2.61 28.84
C PRO A 339 24.48 3.92 29.43
N ALA A 340 25.34 4.95 29.55
CA ALA A 340 24.86 6.25 30.00
C ALA A 340 23.90 6.96 29.04
N HIS A 341 23.92 6.63 27.75
CA HIS A 341 23.18 7.37 26.69
C HIS A 341 22.34 6.51 25.75
N ASP A 342 22.17 5.24 26.09
CA ASP A 342 21.31 4.31 25.36
C ASP A 342 20.50 3.45 26.32
N GLU A 343 19.20 3.40 26.18
CA GLU A 343 18.30 2.71 27.12
C GLU A 343 18.55 1.20 27.17
N ARG A 344 18.78 0.55 26.03
CA ARG A 344 19.08 -0.88 25.99
C ARG A 344 20.40 -1.20 26.68
N ASP A 345 21.40 -0.41 26.38
CA ASP A 345 22.74 -0.58 26.98
C ASP A 345 22.69 -0.32 28.48
N TYR A 346 21.87 0.67 28.91
CA TYR A 346 21.65 0.97 30.32
C TYR A 346 21.01 -0.20 31.08
N GLU A 347 19.95 -0.78 30.52
CA GLU A 347 19.24 -1.93 31.08
C GLU A 347 20.18 -3.14 31.17
N PHE A 348 20.92 -3.43 30.11
CA PHE A 348 21.88 -4.52 30.08
C PHE A 348 23.01 -4.31 31.11
N ALA A 349 23.59 -3.12 31.18
CA ALA A 349 24.64 -2.79 32.15
C ALA A 349 24.15 -2.90 33.59
N THR A 350 22.92 -2.48 33.86
CA THR A 350 22.29 -2.58 35.16
C THR A 350 22.08 -4.04 35.57
N GLU A 351 21.57 -4.86 34.67
CA GLU A 351 21.34 -6.29 34.90
C GLU A 351 22.64 -7.04 35.19
N PHE A 352 23.71 -6.75 34.49
CA PHE A 352 24.98 -7.47 34.58
C PHE A 352 26.09 -6.72 35.38
N GLY A 353 25.75 -5.62 36.02
CA GLY A 353 26.69 -4.88 36.86
C GLY A 353 27.87 -4.26 36.11
N LEU A 354 27.66 -3.79 34.88
CA LEU A 354 28.68 -3.17 34.06
C LEU A 354 28.76 -1.65 34.31
N ASP A 355 29.93 -1.07 34.05
CA ASP A 355 30.18 0.35 34.28
C ASP A 355 29.30 1.25 33.39
N ILE A 356 28.83 2.35 33.96
CA ILE A 356 28.05 3.38 33.27
C ILE A 356 28.77 4.71 33.43
N VAL A 357 29.33 5.23 32.34
CA VAL A 357 30.14 6.46 32.32
C VAL A 357 29.46 7.54 31.49
N PRO A 358 29.03 8.66 32.09
CA PRO A 358 28.42 9.75 31.34
C PRO A 358 29.45 10.48 30.47
N VAL A 359 29.11 10.74 29.23
CA VAL A 359 29.94 11.51 28.28
C VAL A 359 29.19 12.67 27.65
N LEU A 360 27.93 12.86 28.01
CA LEU A 360 27.10 14.03 27.67
C LEU A 360 26.55 14.61 28.98
N GLU A 361 26.52 15.95 29.01
CA GLU A 361 25.96 16.68 30.16
C GLU A 361 24.43 16.64 30.12
N GLY A 362 23.81 16.23 31.21
CA GLY A 362 22.37 16.23 31.39
C GLY A 362 21.83 14.94 31.99
N GLY A 363 20.64 15.01 32.54
CA GLY A 363 19.94 13.90 33.17
C GLY A 363 20.56 13.37 34.47
N ASP A 364 20.02 12.25 34.94
CA ASP A 364 20.50 11.55 36.14
C ASP A 364 20.72 10.07 35.80
N ILE A 365 21.94 9.71 35.48
CA ILE A 365 22.32 8.35 35.07
C ILE A 365 22.19 7.31 36.19
N SER A 366 22.02 7.75 37.46
CA SER A 366 21.74 6.81 38.55
C SER A 366 20.33 6.22 38.49
N LYS A 367 19.44 6.82 37.71
CA LYS A 367 18.03 6.42 37.52
C LYS A 367 17.73 5.87 36.15
N GLU A 368 18.26 6.51 35.10
CA GLU A 368 17.99 6.16 33.71
C GLU A 368 19.08 6.68 32.77
N ALA A 369 19.13 6.17 31.55
CA ALA A 369 20.01 6.69 30.52
C ALA A 369 19.58 8.10 30.11
N PHE A 370 20.55 8.96 29.83
CA PHE A 370 20.31 10.28 29.26
C PHE A 370 20.42 10.19 27.74
N THR A 371 19.29 10.12 27.02
CA THR A 371 19.21 9.99 25.58
C THR A 371 19.11 11.33 24.85
N GLY A 372 19.05 12.42 25.56
CA GLY A 372 19.01 13.79 25.02
C GLY A 372 20.36 14.26 24.48
N ASP A 373 20.36 15.44 23.90
CA ASP A 373 21.56 16.11 23.44
C ASP A 373 22.15 16.98 24.55
N GLY A 374 23.46 16.90 24.71
CA GLY A 374 24.22 17.70 25.72
C GLY A 374 25.62 17.97 25.20
N GLN A 375 26.30 18.88 25.89
CA GLN A 375 27.71 19.10 25.62
C GLN A 375 28.52 17.89 26.08
N HIS A 376 29.61 17.58 25.38
CA HIS A 376 30.46 16.45 25.72
C HIS A 376 31.25 16.74 27.02
N ILE A 377 31.29 15.74 27.89
CA ILE A 377 32.04 15.69 29.12
C ILE A 377 32.82 14.37 29.17
N ASN A 378 33.88 14.30 30.00
CA ASN A 378 34.70 13.08 30.17
C ASN A 378 35.21 12.50 28.83
N SER A 379 35.40 13.32 27.83
CA SER A 379 35.69 12.92 26.45
C SER A 379 36.92 13.61 25.87
N GLU A 380 37.84 14.03 26.69
CA GLU A 380 39.11 14.67 26.31
C GLU A 380 38.94 15.77 25.27
N PHE A 381 39.45 15.56 24.06
CA PHE A 381 39.39 16.54 22.95
C PHE A 381 37.99 16.85 22.43
N LEU A 382 36.97 16.04 22.77
CA LEU A 382 35.56 16.27 22.42
C LEU A 382 34.81 17.12 23.46
N ASN A 383 35.39 17.32 24.66
CA ASN A 383 34.73 18.08 25.71
C ASN A 383 34.27 19.46 25.26
N GLY A 384 33.07 19.85 25.65
CA GLY A 384 32.47 21.12 25.30
C GLY A 384 31.84 21.20 23.92
N LEU A 385 32.02 20.22 23.05
CA LEU A 385 31.40 20.17 21.74
C LEU A 385 29.95 19.72 21.81
N ASN A 386 29.13 20.24 20.87
CA ASN A 386 27.77 19.74 20.66
C ASN A 386 27.80 18.40 19.90
N LYS A 387 26.64 17.80 19.69
CA LYS A 387 26.49 16.52 19.00
C LYS A 387 27.12 16.52 17.61
N ALA A 388 26.74 17.48 16.77
CA ALA A 388 27.20 17.54 15.38
C ALA A 388 28.72 17.72 15.26
N ASP A 389 29.28 18.65 16.02
CA ASP A 389 30.72 18.92 16.04
C ASP A 389 31.51 17.78 16.68
N GLY A 390 30.93 17.14 17.71
CA GLY A 390 31.52 15.98 18.36
C GLY A 390 31.63 14.79 17.44
N ILE A 391 30.55 14.50 16.69
CA ILE A 391 30.53 13.41 15.67
C ILE A 391 31.56 13.67 14.58
N ALA A 392 31.60 14.89 14.02
CA ALA A 392 32.53 15.25 12.96
C ALA A 392 33.98 15.09 13.43
N LYS A 393 34.31 15.58 14.61
CA LYS A 393 35.67 15.52 15.16
C LYS A 393 36.08 14.10 15.53
N ALA A 394 35.15 13.31 16.07
CA ALA A 394 35.40 11.90 16.38
C ALA A 394 35.72 11.10 15.11
N ILE A 395 34.97 11.31 14.03
CA ILE A 395 35.21 10.64 12.73
C ILE A 395 36.58 11.05 12.17
N GLU A 396 36.92 12.33 12.20
CA GLU A 396 38.22 12.83 11.76
C GLU A 396 39.36 12.17 12.51
N TRP A 397 39.24 12.10 13.85
CA TRP A 397 40.25 11.45 14.71
C TRP A 397 40.40 9.96 14.40
N LEU A 398 39.28 9.24 14.22
CA LEU A 398 39.28 7.80 13.90
C LEU A 398 39.97 7.53 12.54
N ALA A 399 39.69 8.36 11.55
CA ALA A 399 40.29 8.26 10.23
C ALA A 399 41.81 8.53 10.26
N GLU A 400 42.24 9.57 10.98
CA GLU A 400 43.67 9.91 11.15
C GLU A 400 44.45 8.78 11.83
N LYS A 401 43.85 8.12 12.81
CA LYS A 401 44.45 6.99 13.51
C LYS A 401 44.32 5.65 12.78
N GLY A 402 43.58 5.61 11.68
CA GLY A 402 43.36 4.38 10.92
C GLY A 402 42.55 3.33 11.64
N VAL A 403 41.73 3.72 12.61
CA VAL A 403 40.90 2.82 13.44
C VAL A 403 39.41 2.98 13.18
N GLY A 404 39.03 3.81 12.22
CA GLY A 404 37.62 4.00 11.84
C GLY A 404 37.46 4.91 10.64
N GLU A 405 36.27 4.89 10.08
CA GLU A 405 35.94 5.74 8.93
C GLU A 405 34.44 6.08 8.95
N LYS A 406 34.07 7.17 8.27
CA LYS A 406 32.68 7.51 8.06
C LYS A 406 32.01 6.39 7.26
N LYS A 407 30.81 5.98 7.68
CA LYS A 407 30.05 4.91 7.03
C LYS A 407 28.59 5.23 7.00
N ILE A 408 27.92 4.84 5.92
CA ILE A 408 26.48 4.84 5.81
C ILE A 408 26.03 3.38 5.93
N SER A 409 25.07 3.11 6.79
CA SER A 409 24.50 1.79 7.00
C SER A 409 22.99 1.79 6.74
N TYR A 410 22.45 0.66 6.41
CA TYR A 410 21.04 0.48 6.12
C TYR A 410 20.50 -0.71 6.92
N ARG A 411 19.24 -0.63 7.38
CA ARG A 411 18.54 -1.79 7.93
C ARG A 411 18.09 -2.74 6.83
N LEU A 412 17.77 -2.18 5.66
CA LEU A 412 17.35 -2.96 4.50
C LEU A 412 18.35 -4.08 4.23
N ARG A 413 17.83 -5.27 4.00
CA ARG A 413 18.62 -6.43 3.58
C ARG A 413 18.26 -6.77 2.15
N ASP A 414 19.19 -7.45 1.47
CA ASP A 414 18.92 -7.95 0.13
C ASP A 414 17.73 -8.88 0.13
N TRP A 415 16.99 -8.86 -0.96
CA TRP A 415 15.75 -9.61 -1.10
C TRP A 415 16.04 -11.10 -1.27
N LEU A 416 15.62 -11.91 -0.30
CA LEU A 416 15.69 -13.37 -0.38
C LEU A 416 14.71 -13.85 -1.45
N PHE A 417 15.22 -14.28 -2.58
CA PHE A 417 14.44 -14.50 -3.80
C PHE A 417 14.08 -15.95 -4.08
N SER A 418 14.83 -16.90 -3.55
CA SER A 418 14.58 -18.35 -3.74
C SER A 418 13.41 -18.85 -2.91
N ARG A 419 12.55 -19.68 -3.52
CA ARG A 419 11.52 -20.44 -2.82
C ARG A 419 11.66 -21.92 -3.17
N GLN A 420 11.58 -22.79 -2.15
CA GLN A 420 11.65 -24.24 -2.29
C GLN A 420 10.24 -24.80 -2.53
N ARG A 421 9.63 -24.32 -3.61
CA ARG A 421 8.25 -24.54 -3.97
C ARG A 421 8.11 -24.99 -5.40
N TYR A 422 7.02 -25.68 -5.73
CA TYR A 422 6.67 -26.04 -7.09
C TYR A 422 5.95 -24.89 -7.80
N TRP A 423 4.89 -24.34 -7.18
CA TRP A 423 4.00 -23.34 -7.82
C TRP A 423 4.58 -21.93 -7.76
N GLY A 424 5.46 -21.68 -8.70
CA GLY A 424 6.16 -20.41 -8.87
C GLY A 424 6.92 -20.40 -10.18
N GLU A 425 7.42 -19.24 -10.58
CA GLU A 425 8.25 -19.14 -11.79
C GLU A 425 9.59 -19.85 -11.56
N PRO A 426 9.99 -20.77 -12.45
CA PRO A 426 11.34 -21.33 -12.38
C PRO A 426 12.40 -20.22 -12.52
N ILE A 427 13.43 -20.25 -11.69
CA ILE A 427 14.57 -19.35 -11.83
C ILE A 427 15.43 -19.85 -13.00
N PRO A 428 15.65 -19.03 -14.05
CA PRO A 428 16.22 -19.49 -15.32
C PRO A 428 17.73 -19.56 -15.30
N MET A 429 18.29 -20.39 -14.40
CA MET A 429 19.74 -20.55 -14.22
C MET A 429 20.14 -22.03 -14.28
N ILE A 430 21.38 -22.27 -14.69
CA ILE A 430 21.96 -23.62 -14.81
C ILE A 430 23.24 -23.68 -14.00
N HIS A 431 23.36 -24.71 -13.15
CA HIS A 431 24.56 -25.01 -12.37
C HIS A 431 25.38 -26.11 -13.12
N TRP A 432 26.53 -25.75 -13.65
CA TRP A 432 27.36 -26.66 -14.42
C TRP A 432 28.28 -27.48 -13.52
N GLU A 433 28.71 -28.67 -14.03
CA GLU A 433 29.57 -29.58 -13.29
C GLU A 433 30.96 -29.00 -12.91
N ASP A 434 31.41 -27.97 -13.62
CA ASP A 434 32.65 -27.26 -13.34
C ASP A 434 32.51 -26.17 -12.26
N GLY A 435 31.32 -26.04 -11.66
CA GLY A 435 31.06 -25.06 -10.64
C GLY A 435 30.58 -23.69 -11.15
N THR A 436 30.52 -23.49 -12.46
CA THR A 436 30.02 -22.24 -13.04
C THR A 436 28.47 -22.21 -13.04
N ILE A 437 27.90 -21.00 -12.99
CA ILE A 437 26.47 -20.78 -13.07
C ILE A 437 26.22 -19.84 -14.26
N THR A 438 25.33 -20.23 -15.15
CA THR A 438 24.96 -19.42 -16.31
C THR A 438 23.46 -19.30 -16.46
N PRO A 439 22.94 -18.18 -17.03
CA PRO A 439 21.53 -18.09 -17.34
C PRO A 439 21.15 -19.01 -18.49
N VAL A 440 19.91 -19.43 -18.49
CA VAL A 440 19.26 -20.03 -19.66
C VAL A 440 19.32 -19.00 -20.80
N PRO A 441 19.65 -19.39 -22.04
CA PRO A 441 19.64 -18.46 -23.16
C PRO A 441 18.28 -17.77 -23.31
N GLU A 442 18.29 -16.46 -23.54
CA GLU A 442 17.04 -15.66 -23.64
C GLU A 442 16.11 -16.18 -24.75
N SER A 443 16.70 -16.74 -25.82
CA SER A 443 15.93 -17.35 -26.91
C SER A 443 15.13 -18.60 -26.51
N GLU A 444 15.49 -19.23 -25.39
CA GLU A 444 14.84 -20.43 -24.86
C GLU A 444 13.76 -20.11 -23.82
N LEU A 445 13.56 -18.84 -23.49
CA LEU A 445 12.49 -18.42 -22.57
C LEU A 445 11.12 -18.47 -23.28
N PRO A 446 10.03 -18.81 -22.59
CA PRO A 446 9.99 -19.15 -21.17
C PRO A 446 10.55 -20.53 -20.84
N LEU A 447 11.27 -20.64 -19.75
CA LEU A 447 11.58 -21.93 -19.12
C LEU A 447 10.30 -22.40 -18.42
N MET A 448 9.65 -23.37 -19.02
CA MET A 448 8.34 -23.83 -18.55
C MET A 448 8.42 -24.56 -17.22
N LEU A 449 7.46 -24.29 -16.35
CA LEU A 449 7.24 -25.10 -15.16
C LEU A 449 6.80 -26.51 -15.59
N PRO A 450 7.56 -27.57 -15.22
CA PRO A 450 7.23 -28.92 -15.67
C PRO A 450 5.99 -29.45 -14.96
N LYS A 451 5.17 -30.22 -15.65
CA LYS A 451 4.05 -30.93 -15.02
C LYS A 451 4.56 -32.12 -14.21
N THR A 452 4.04 -32.31 -13.03
CA THR A 452 4.36 -33.45 -12.17
C THR A 452 3.18 -33.79 -11.27
N ASP A 453 3.03 -35.08 -10.95
CA ASP A 453 2.03 -35.55 -9.98
C ASP A 453 2.54 -35.42 -8.55
N ASN A 454 3.83 -35.17 -8.34
CA ASN A 454 4.45 -35.06 -7.02
C ASN A 454 5.02 -33.66 -6.79
N ILE A 455 4.25 -32.84 -6.09
CA ILE A 455 4.63 -31.49 -5.69
C ILE A 455 5.01 -31.38 -4.21
N ARG A 456 5.20 -32.51 -3.55
CA ARG A 456 5.58 -32.56 -2.13
C ARG A 456 7.01 -32.08 -1.94
N PRO A 457 7.30 -31.37 -0.84
CA PRO A 457 8.67 -31.00 -0.48
C PRO A 457 9.56 -32.25 -0.40
N SER A 458 10.80 -32.11 -0.89
CA SER A 458 11.78 -33.21 -0.93
C SER A 458 12.27 -33.65 0.46
N GLY A 459 12.15 -32.79 1.47
CA GLY A 459 12.72 -33.01 2.80
C GLY A 459 14.22 -32.73 2.89
N THR A 460 14.89 -32.46 1.75
CA THR A 460 16.34 -32.21 1.67
C THR A 460 16.69 -30.72 1.68
N GLY A 461 15.69 -29.84 1.68
CA GLY A 461 15.87 -28.40 1.50
C GLY A 461 15.81 -27.96 0.04
N GLU A 462 15.73 -28.88 -0.90
CA GLU A 462 15.52 -28.59 -2.31
C GLU A 462 14.03 -28.51 -2.66
N SER A 463 13.70 -27.75 -3.69
CA SER A 463 12.37 -27.67 -4.27
C SER A 463 11.91 -29.03 -4.83
N PRO A 464 10.60 -29.28 -4.90
CA PRO A 464 10.05 -30.47 -5.58
C PRO A 464 10.54 -30.64 -7.02
N LEU A 465 10.94 -29.58 -7.69
CA LEU A 465 11.52 -29.64 -9.05
C LEU A 465 12.79 -30.48 -9.13
N ALA A 466 13.52 -30.59 -8.02
CA ALA A 466 14.74 -31.41 -7.94
C ALA A 466 14.47 -32.92 -8.20
N ASN A 467 13.24 -33.36 -7.99
CA ASN A 467 12.84 -34.76 -8.16
C ASN A 467 12.46 -35.11 -9.62
N ILE A 468 12.45 -34.13 -10.53
CA ILE A 468 12.07 -34.31 -11.95
C ILE A 468 13.37 -34.40 -12.75
N GLU A 469 13.96 -35.59 -12.80
CA GLU A 469 15.29 -35.82 -13.39
C GLU A 469 15.39 -35.37 -14.85
N GLU A 470 14.36 -35.61 -15.65
CA GLU A 470 14.33 -35.26 -17.08
C GLU A 470 14.31 -33.75 -17.31
N TRP A 471 13.79 -32.98 -16.32
CA TRP A 471 13.79 -31.52 -16.39
C TRP A 471 15.06 -30.91 -15.80
N VAL A 472 15.51 -31.43 -14.66
CA VAL A 472 16.65 -30.88 -13.90
C VAL A 472 17.96 -31.06 -14.64
N ASN A 473 18.19 -32.24 -15.24
CA ASN A 473 19.47 -32.57 -15.88
C ASN A 473 19.53 -32.01 -17.30
N VAL A 474 20.57 -31.27 -17.57
CA VAL A 474 20.81 -30.66 -18.89
C VAL A 474 22.22 -30.98 -19.38
N VAL A 475 22.39 -30.99 -20.69
CA VAL A 475 23.68 -31.14 -21.35
C VAL A 475 23.83 -30.01 -22.34
N ASP A 476 24.99 -29.33 -22.28
CA ASP A 476 25.31 -28.30 -23.27
C ASP A 476 25.53 -28.97 -24.62
N PRO A 477 24.72 -28.68 -25.65
CA PRO A 477 24.85 -29.34 -26.95
C PRO A 477 26.15 -29.05 -27.68
N GLU A 478 26.81 -27.93 -27.37
CA GLU A 478 28.07 -27.55 -28.02
C GLU A 478 29.30 -28.22 -27.37
N THR A 479 29.35 -28.26 -26.04
CA THR A 479 30.50 -28.73 -25.28
C THR A 479 30.33 -30.12 -24.67
N GLY A 480 29.12 -30.66 -24.59
CA GLY A 480 28.82 -31.91 -23.89
C GLY A 480 28.88 -31.80 -22.37
N LYS A 481 29.07 -30.58 -21.81
CA LYS A 481 29.14 -30.33 -20.37
C LYS A 481 27.77 -30.61 -19.73
N LYS A 482 27.80 -31.30 -18.59
CA LYS A 482 26.57 -31.62 -17.83
C LYS A 482 26.25 -30.51 -16.82
N GLY A 483 25.00 -30.26 -16.63
CA GLY A 483 24.52 -29.31 -15.66
C GLY A 483 23.21 -29.69 -15.02
N ARG A 484 22.85 -28.96 -13.98
CA ARG A 484 21.55 -29.06 -13.32
C ARG A 484 20.85 -27.70 -13.35
N ARG A 485 19.58 -27.67 -13.73
CA ARG A 485 18.76 -26.46 -13.61
C ARG A 485 18.62 -26.04 -12.16
N GLU A 486 18.53 -24.75 -11.93
CA GLU A 486 18.11 -24.21 -10.62
C GLU A 486 16.72 -24.77 -10.29
N THR A 487 16.58 -25.35 -9.10
CA THR A 487 15.33 -26.01 -8.68
C THR A 487 14.42 -25.10 -7.85
N ASN A 488 14.94 -23.99 -7.35
CA ASN A 488 14.14 -23.00 -6.65
C ASN A 488 13.24 -22.23 -7.62
N THR A 489 12.10 -21.80 -7.12
CA THR A 489 11.19 -20.90 -7.82
C THR A 489 11.26 -19.49 -7.22
N MET A 490 10.69 -18.53 -7.94
CA MET A 490 10.65 -17.14 -7.50
C MET A 490 9.54 -16.92 -6.47
N PRO A 491 9.64 -15.89 -5.62
CA PRO A 491 8.55 -15.50 -4.74
C PRO A 491 7.37 -14.93 -5.53
N GLN A 492 6.18 -14.97 -4.95
CA GLN A 492 4.97 -14.39 -5.55
C GLN A 492 5.18 -12.91 -5.95
N TRP A 493 5.94 -12.17 -5.16
CA TRP A 493 6.23 -10.76 -5.40
C TRP A 493 7.00 -10.48 -6.70
N ALA A 494 7.61 -11.49 -7.31
CA ALA A 494 8.32 -11.33 -8.58
C ALA A 494 7.37 -10.94 -9.70
N GLY A 495 6.31 -11.71 -9.91
CA GLY A 495 5.31 -11.45 -10.94
C GLY A 495 4.58 -10.13 -10.74
N SER A 496 4.33 -9.74 -9.50
CA SER A 496 3.62 -8.50 -9.17
C SER A 496 4.50 -7.24 -9.24
N SER A 497 5.82 -7.40 -9.35
CA SER A 497 6.73 -6.24 -9.37
C SER A 497 6.76 -5.48 -10.69
N TRP A 498 6.14 -6.00 -11.74
CA TRP A 498 6.18 -5.36 -13.06
C TRP A 498 4.88 -5.47 -13.86
N TYR A 499 3.81 -6.03 -13.32
CA TYR A 499 2.57 -6.36 -14.03
C TYR A 499 1.90 -5.15 -14.69
N PHE A 500 2.01 -3.99 -14.10
CA PHE A 500 1.47 -2.73 -14.65
C PHE A 500 2.11 -2.37 -16.01
N LEU A 501 3.34 -2.82 -16.27
CA LEU A 501 3.99 -2.66 -17.58
C LEU A 501 3.34 -3.56 -18.62
N ARG A 502 3.04 -4.80 -18.24
CA ARG A 502 2.46 -5.78 -19.18
C ARG A 502 1.05 -5.42 -19.61
N TYR A 503 0.28 -4.79 -18.73
CA TYR A 503 -1.04 -4.25 -19.11
C TYR A 503 -0.99 -3.26 -20.27
N ILE A 504 0.12 -2.57 -20.45
CA ILE A 504 0.29 -1.57 -21.50
C ILE A 504 0.32 -2.24 -22.88
N ASP A 505 0.88 -3.45 -22.97
CA ASP A 505 0.99 -4.20 -24.22
C ASP A 505 1.06 -5.71 -23.95
N PRO A 506 -0.07 -6.33 -23.54
CA PRO A 506 -0.06 -7.68 -22.96
C PRO A 506 0.20 -8.80 -23.95
N THR A 507 0.12 -8.56 -25.25
CA THR A 507 0.31 -9.56 -26.32
C THR A 507 1.64 -9.43 -27.03
N ASN A 508 2.53 -8.54 -26.61
CA ASN A 508 3.84 -8.37 -27.22
C ASN A 508 4.72 -9.58 -26.95
N THR A 509 5.24 -10.21 -27.99
CA THR A 509 6.11 -11.39 -27.91
C THR A 509 7.60 -11.06 -27.97
N GLU A 510 7.95 -9.84 -28.37
CA GLU A 510 9.34 -9.40 -28.60
C GLU A 510 9.94 -8.63 -27.43
N ALA A 511 9.09 -8.03 -26.61
CA ALA A 511 9.49 -7.20 -25.47
C ALA A 511 8.45 -7.28 -24.35
N ILE A 512 8.78 -6.80 -23.17
CA ILE A 512 7.85 -6.62 -22.04
C ILE A 512 6.61 -5.89 -22.52
N ALA A 513 6.82 -4.81 -23.27
CA ALA A 513 5.82 -4.00 -23.93
C ALA A 513 6.53 -3.12 -24.98
N ASP A 514 5.76 -2.60 -25.94
CA ASP A 514 6.27 -1.67 -26.94
C ASP A 514 6.90 -0.43 -26.25
N PRO A 515 8.15 -0.07 -26.58
CA PRO A 515 8.83 1.06 -25.94
C PRO A 515 8.10 2.39 -26.05
N GLU A 516 7.44 2.68 -27.16
CA GLU A 516 6.70 3.92 -27.35
C GLU A 516 5.41 3.95 -26.52
N LEU A 517 4.76 2.80 -26.35
CA LEU A 517 3.61 2.68 -25.45
C LEU A 517 4.01 2.85 -23.99
N LEU A 518 5.15 2.30 -23.58
CA LEU A 518 5.67 2.51 -22.22
C LEU A 518 5.93 3.98 -21.93
N LYS A 519 6.50 4.72 -22.89
CA LYS A 519 6.71 6.18 -22.79
C LYS A 519 5.40 6.94 -22.62
N ARG A 520 4.35 6.51 -23.35
CA ARG A 520 3.05 7.18 -23.34
C ARG A 520 2.31 6.98 -22.03
N TRP A 521 2.32 5.77 -21.48
CA TRP A 521 1.46 5.38 -20.36
C TRP A 521 2.08 5.56 -18.98
N LEU A 522 3.41 5.51 -18.87
CA LEU A 522 4.07 5.65 -17.56
C LEU A 522 4.33 7.12 -17.20
N PRO A 523 4.29 7.48 -15.91
CA PRO A 523 3.99 6.61 -14.77
C PRO A 523 2.50 6.26 -14.69
N VAL A 524 2.15 5.27 -13.87
CA VAL A 524 0.76 5.01 -13.47
C VAL A 524 0.25 6.27 -12.77
N ASP A 525 -0.90 6.80 -13.19
CA ASP A 525 -1.42 8.06 -12.67
C ASP A 525 -1.97 7.92 -11.25
N ILE A 526 -2.73 6.86 -11.00
CA ILE A 526 -3.24 6.54 -9.67
C ILE A 526 -3.18 5.05 -9.40
N TYR A 527 -2.74 4.70 -8.21
CA TYR A 527 -2.69 3.34 -7.69
C TYR A 527 -3.48 3.27 -6.39
N ILE A 528 -4.53 2.46 -6.37
CA ILE A 528 -5.39 2.28 -5.20
C ILE A 528 -5.20 0.87 -4.66
N GLY A 529 -4.82 0.75 -3.40
CA GLY A 529 -4.60 -0.53 -2.77
C GLY A 529 -4.25 -0.43 -1.29
N GLY A 530 -4.13 -1.57 -0.62
CA GLY A 530 -3.94 -1.65 0.81
C GLY A 530 -2.58 -1.16 1.30
N ALA A 531 -2.56 -0.53 2.47
CA ALA A 531 -1.34 -0.01 3.11
C ALA A 531 -0.38 -1.14 3.55
N GLU A 532 -0.86 -2.36 3.70
CA GLU A 532 -0.06 -3.52 4.09
C GLU A 532 1.07 -3.86 3.10
N HIS A 533 0.98 -3.36 1.88
CA HIS A 533 1.98 -3.59 0.83
C HIS A 533 3.12 -2.56 0.81
N ALA A 534 3.14 -1.61 1.75
CA ALA A 534 4.09 -0.51 1.77
C ALA A 534 5.57 -0.93 1.70
N VAL A 535 5.95 -1.97 2.44
CA VAL A 535 7.34 -2.47 2.52
C VAL A 535 7.53 -3.83 1.83
N LEU A 536 6.52 -4.30 1.13
CA LEU A 536 6.52 -5.55 0.36
C LEU A 536 6.41 -5.22 -1.13
N HIS A 537 5.20 -5.39 -1.69
CA HIS A 537 4.95 -5.17 -3.12
C HIS A 537 5.43 -3.81 -3.62
N LEU A 538 5.08 -2.72 -2.92
CA LEU A 538 5.41 -1.37 -3.38
C LEU A 538 6.92 -1.13 -3.42
N LEU A 539 7.64 -1.65 -2.44
CA LEU A 539 9.10 -1.51 -2.39
C LEU A 539 9.79 -2.33 -3.49
N TYR A 540 9.37 -3.58 -3.67
CA TYR A 540 9.94 -4.45 -4.70
C TYR A 540 9.62 -3.96 -6.11
N ALA A 541 8.40 -3.48 -6.35
CA ALA A 541 8.02 -2.91 -7.65
C ALA A 541 8.85 -1.66 -7.98
N ARG A 542 9.10 -0.79 -7.00
CA ARG A 542 9.95 0.39 -7.17
C ARG A 542 11.39 -0.01 -7.49
N PHE A 543 11.92 -1.01 -6.79
CA PHE A 543 13.27 -1.53 -7.06
C PHE A 543 13.39 -2.05 -8.50
N TRP A 544 12.50 -2.94 -8.91
CA TRP A 544 12.53 -3.48 -10.27
C TRP A 544 12.35 -2.40 -11.33
N HIS A 545 11.48 -1.45 -11.07
CA HIS A 545 11.26 -0.33 -12.00
C HIS A 545 12.55 0.50 -12.21
N LYS A 546 13.29 0.77 -11.14
CA LYS A 546 14.58 1.48 -11.22
C LYS A 546 15.64 0.70 -11.99
N VAL A 547 15.66 -0.62 -11.83
CA VAL A 547 16.54 -1.48 -12.62
C VAL A 547 16.17 -1.40 -14.10
N LEU A 548 14.88 -1.47 -14.42
CA LEU A 548 14.40 -1.33 -15.79
C LEU A 548 14.67 0.08 -16.36
N TYR A 549 14.60 1.11 -15.53
CA TYR A 549 15.01 2.46 -15.89
C TYR A 549 16.50 2.53 -16.27
N ASP A 550 17.36 1.91 -15.47
CA ASP A 550 18.80 1.86 -15.75
C ASP A 550 19.11 1.07 -17.04
N LEU A 551 18.29 0.08 -17.35
CA LEU A 551 18.40 -0.70 -18.60
C LEU A 551 17.83 0.02 -19.82
N GLY A 552 17.15 1.17 -19.64
CA GLY A 552 16.50 1.91 -20.72
C GLY A 552 15.16 1.33 -21.17
N VAL A 553 14.60 0.37 -20.45
CA VAL A 553 13.28 -0.24 -20.76
C VAL A 553 12.14 0.72 -20.45
N VAL A 554 12.23 1.42 -19.33
CA VAL A 554 11.26 2.46 -18.93
C VAL A 554 11.95 3.81 -18.80
N HIS A 555 11.18 4.89 -18.90
CA HIS A 555 11.70 6.26 -18.93
C HIS A 555 11.36 7.07 -17.68
N THR A 556 10.69 6.46 -16.71
CA THR A 556 10.35 7.07 -15.43
C THR A 556 11.09 6.37 -14.31
N LYS A 557 11.55 7.14 -13.33
CA LYS A 557 12.26 6.58 -12.17
C LYS A 557 11.30 5.88 -11.21
N GLU A 558 10.05 6.35 -11.17
CA GLU A 558 9.00 5.82 -10.29
C GLU A 558 7.86 5.23 -11.10
N PRO A 559 7.33 4.08 -10.67
CA PRO A 559 6.23 3.43 -11.39
C PRO A 559 4.87 4.07 -11.15
N PHE A 560 4.62 4.58 -9.94
CA PHE A 560 3.30 5.03 -9.49
C PHE A 560 3.38 6.47 -9.01
N GLN A 561 2.64 7.39 -9.68
CA GLN A 561 2.69 8.80 -9.32
C GLN A 561 1.90 9.07 -8.05
N LYS A 562 0.61 8.71 -8.04
CA LYS A 562 -0.25 8.90 -6.87
C LYS A 562 -0.66 7.55 -6.30
N LEU A 563 -0.54 7.42 -4.99
CA LEU A 563 -0.98 6.25 -4.23
C LEU A 563 -2.11 6.66 -3.28
N PHE A 564 -3.17 5.89 -3.27
CA PHE A 564 -4.26 6.05 -2.30
C PHE A 564 -4.53 4.71 -1.61
N ASN A 565 -4.59 4.72 -0.28
CA ASN A 565 -4.86 3.53 0.50
C ASN A 565 -6.28 3.58 1.05
N GLN A 566 -7.13 2.64 0.62
CA GLN A 566 -8.45 2.49 1.20
C GLN A 566 -8.36 1.84 2.59
N GLY A 567 -9.35 2.13 3.43
CA GLY A 567 -9.53 1.46 4.70
C GLY A 567 -10.11 0.05 4.54
N MET A 568 -10.26 -0.66 5.64
CA MET A 568 -10.85 -2.00 5.64
C MET A 568 -12.35 -1.94 5.91
N ILE A 569 -13.12 -2.80 5.24
CA ILE A 569 -14.49 -3.09 5.64
C ILE A 569 -14.44 -4.21 6.69
N LEU A 570 -14.86 -3.88 7.90
CA LEU A 570 -14.89 -4.79 9.03
C LEU A 570 -16.24 -5.51 9.10
N GLY A 571 -16.28 -6.66 9.72
CA GLY A 571 -17.53 -7.36 10.05
C GLY A 571 -18.30 -6.61 11.14
N GLU A 572 -19.49 -7.09 11.47
CA GLU A 572 -20.26 -6.58 12.60
C GLU A 572 -19.41 -6.67 13.88
N GLY A 573 -19.45 -5.65 14.73
CA GLY A 573 -18.65 -5.57 15.94
C GLY A 573 -17.22 -5.10 15.73
N ASN A 574 -16.90 -4.52 14.57
CA ASN A 574 -15.57 -3.99 14.22
C ASN A 574 -14.45 -5.04 14.16
N GLU A 575 -14.78 -6.29 13.90
CA GLU A 575 -13.83 -7.38 13.73
C GLU A 575 -13.44 -7.56 12.25
N LYS A 576 -12.17 -7.85 12.00
CA LYS A 576 -11.71 -8.17 10.65
C LYS A 576 -12.48 -9.37 10.11
N MET A 577 -12.98 -9.28 8.88
CA MET A 577 -13.61 -10.40 8.20
C MET A 577 -12.59 -11.50 7.91
N SER A 578 -12.89 -12.73 8.31
CA SER A 578 -12.09 -13.90 7.98
C SER A 578 -12.97 -15.15 7.90
N LYS A 579 -12.55 -16.11 7.07
CA LYS A 579 -13.24 -17.41 6.95
C LYS A 579 -13.33 -18.15 8.27
N SER A 580 -12.26 -18.09 9.07
CA SER A 580 -12.19 -18.77 10.36
C SER A 580 -13.18 -18.22 11.38
N LYS A 581 -13.57 -16.96 11.26
CA LYS A 581 -14.55 -16.31 12.13
C LYS A 581 -15.99 -16.46 11.62
N GLY A 582 -16.18 -16.89 10.38
CA GLY A 582 -17.50 -17.06 9.77
C GLY A 582 -18.26 -15.76 9.55
N ASN A 583 -17.56 -14.61 9.54
CA ASN A 583 -18.15 -13.27 9.41
C ASN A 583 -17.95 -12.62 8.03
N VAL A 584 -17.54 -13.39 7.04
CA VAL A 584 -17.35 -12.93 5.67
C VAL A 584 -18.69 -12.75 4.98
N VAL A 585 -18.90 -11.57 4.35
CA VAL A 585 -20.08 -11.31 3.51
C VAL A 585 -19.70 -11.49 2.06
N ASN A 586 -20.47 -12.34 1.35
CA ASN A 586 -20.24 -12.65 -0.06
C ASN A 586 -20.95 -11.61 -0.95
N PRO A 587 -20.22 -10.96 -1.88
CA PRO A 587 -20.84 -10.01 -2.81
C PRO A 587 -21.97 -10.61 -3.66
N ASP A 588 -21.91 -11.89 -3.99
CA ASP A 588 -22.94 -12.56 -4.81
C ASP A 588 -24.33 -12.47 -4.16
N GLU A 589 -24.42 -12.63 -2.84
CA GLU A 589 -25.67 -12.51 -2.09
C GLU A 589 -26.23 -11.08 -2.18
N ILE A 590 -25.36 -10.08 -2.07
CA ILE A 590 -25.74 -8.68 -2.11
C ILE A 590 -26.17 -8.25 -3.51
N ILE A 591 -25.47 -8.72 -4.55
CA ILE A 591 -25.83 -8.45 -5.94
C ILE A 591 -27.20 -9.03 -6.26
N THR A 592 -27.50 -10.23 -5.77
CA THR A 592 -28.79 -10.88 -5.99
C THR A 592 -29.91 -10.12 -5.25
N SER A 593 -29.69 -9.78 -3.99
CA SER A 593 -30.75 -9.16 -3.15
C SER A 593 -30.95 -7.67 -3.39
N HIS A 594 -29.87 -6.91 -3.59
CA HIS A 594 -29.89 -5.45 -3.65
C HIS A 594 -29.37 -4.88 -4.98
N GLY A 595 -28.56 -5.63 -5.71
CA GLY A 595 -27.95 -5.19 -6.96
C GLY A 595 -26.51 -4.66 -6.79
N ALA A 596 -25.76 -4.68 -7.90
CA ALA A 596 -24.40 -4.20 -7.95
C ALA A 596 -24.28 -2.70 -7.69
N ASP A 597 -25.17 -1.90 -8.29
CA ASP A 597 -25.18 -0.44 -8.06
C ASP A 597 -25.39 -0.09 -6.60
N THR A 598 -26.24 -0.84 -5.91
CA THR A 598 -26.48 -0.65 -4.46
C THR A 598 -25.22 -0.94 -3.65
N LEU A 599 -24.53 -2.02 -3.93
CA LEU A 599 -23.29 -2.37 -3.25
C LEU A 599 -22.20 -1.31 -3.48
N ARG A 600 -22.01 -0.88 -4.71
CA ARG A 600 -21.05 0.18 -5.07
C ARG A 600 -21.38 1.48 -4.32
N LEU A 601 -22.61 1.91 -4.37
CA LEU A 601 -23.08 3.12 -3.69
C LEU A 601 -22.89 3.03 -2.17
N TYR A 602 -23.26 1.91 -1.58
CA TYR A 602 -23.13 1.69 -0.15
C TYR A 602 -21.67 1.77 0.30
N GLU A 603 -20.76 1.07 -0.37
CA GLU A 603 -19.34 1.05 0.00
C GLU A 603 -18.68 2.42 -0.12
N MET A 604 -19.13 3.25 -1.07
CA MET A 604 -18.60 4.60 -1.23
C MET A 604 -19.24 5.62 -0.28
N PHE A 605 -20.43 5.33 0.24
CA PHE A 605 -21.17 6.25 1.11
C PHE A 605 -20.93 6.02 2.61
N MET A 606 -20.51 4.82 3.02
CA MET A 606 -20.43 4.45 4.45
C MET A 606 -19.42 5.28 5.26
N GLY A 607 -18.50 5.98 4.60
CA GLY A 607 -17.53 6.87 5.24
C GLY A 607 -16.42 7.31 4.29
N PRO A 608 -15.45 8.07 4.78
CA PRO A 608 -14.25 8.37 3.97
C PRO A 608 -13.57 7.08 3.53
N LEU A 609 -13.09 7.05 2.27
CA LEU A 609 -12.53 5.83 1.68
C LEU A 609 -11.30 5.31 2.45
N GLU A 610 -10.50 6.21 3.04
CA GLU A 610 -9.32 5.89 3.84
C GLU A 610 -9.64 5.31 5.23
N ALA A 611 -10.88 5.43 5.69
CA ALA A 611 -11.29 4.96 7.01
C ALA A 611 -11.75 3.50 7.00
N SER A 612 -11.45 2.76 8.05
CA SER A 612 -12.00 1.43 8.27
C SER A 612 -13.41 1.58 8.85
N VAL A 613 -14.38 0.87 8.27
CA VAL A 613 -15.81 0.99 8.62
C VAL A 613 -16.42 -0.40 8.77
N ALA A 614 -17.31 -0.57 9.75
CA ALA A 614 -18.05 -1.81 9.94
C ALA A 614 -19.16 -1.99 8.90
N TRP A 615 -19.34 -3.19 8.40
CA TRP A 615 -20.44 -3.54 7.52
C TRP A 615 -21.79 -3.32 8.22
N SER A 616 -22.74 -2.69 7.53
CA SER A 616 -24.07 -2.40 8.05
C SER A 616 -25.16 -2.76 7.03
N THR A 617 -25.99 -3.74 7.34
CA THR A 617 -27.14 -4.13 6.51
C THR A 617 -28.15 -2.99 6.40
N ASN A 618 -28.34 -2.20 7.46
CA ASN A 618 -29.22 -1.03 7.44
C ASN A 618 -28.71 0.05 6.48
N GLY A 619 -27.39 0.26 6.42
CA GLY A 619 -26.78 1.18 5.48
C GLY A 619 -26.98 0.71 4.04
N LEU A 620 -26.85 -0.58 3.79
CA LEU A 620 -27.12 -1.18 2.48
C LEU A 620 -28.55 -0.94 2.02
N ASP A 621 -29.53 -1.16 2.89
CA ASP A 621 -30.95 -0.88 2.62
C ASP A 621 -31.18 0.61 2.35
N GLY A 622 -30.46 1.48 3.05
CA GLY A 622 -30.51 2.94 2.82
C GLY A 622 -30.01 3.32 1.42
N ALA A 623 -28.92 2.70 0.97
CA ALA A 623 -28.41 2.89 -0.39
C ALA A 623 -29.42 2.44 -1.45
N ARG A 624 -30.04 1.28 -1.25
CA ARG A 624 -31.09 0.79 -2.15
C ARG A 624 -32.30 1.76 -2.19
N ARG A 625 -32.71 2.27 -1.06
CA ARG A 625 -33.82 3.26 -1.01
C ARG A 625 -33.48 4.52 -1.80
N PHE A 626 -32.24 4.98 -1.77
CA PHE A 626 -31.83 6.13 -2.57
C PHE A 626 -31.94 5.86 -4.07
N LEU A 627 -31.47 4.70 -4.54
CA LEU A 627 -31.62 4.32 -5.95
C LEU A 627 -33.10 4.15 -6.35
N ASP A 628 -33.92 3.59 -5.50
CA ASP A 628 -35.36 3.48 -5.71
C ASP A 628 -36.01 4.86 -5.81
N ARG A 629 -35.60 5.83 -4.99
CA ARG A 629 -36.08 7.22 -5.05
C ARG A 629 -35.72 7.90 -6.37
N ILE A 630 -34.47 7.69 -6.85
CA ILE A 630 -34.02 8.19 -8.16
C ILE A 630 -34.89 7.59 -9.26
N TRP A 631 -35.10 6.28 -9.22
CA TRP A 631 -35.91 5.59 -10.22
C TRP A 631 -37.33 6.15 -10.26
N ARG A 632 -38.04 6.29 -9.12
CA ARG A 632 -39.39 6.82 -9.05
C ARG A 632 -39.49 8.28 -9.48
N LEU A 633 -38.42 9.07 -9.28
CA LEU A 633 -38.39 10.46 -9.75
C LEU A 633 -38.33 10.53 -11.27
N PHE A 634 -37.54 9.66 -11.90
CA PHE A 634 -37.26 9.69 -13.34
C PHE A 634 -38.26 8.88 -14.18
N VAL A 635 -38.82 7.83 -13.64
CA VAL A 635 -39.62 6.85 -14.39
C VAL A 635 -41.08 6.84 -13.90
N SER A 636 -42.01 6.99 -14.83
CA SER A 636 -43.43 6.91 -14.56
C SER A 636 -43.86 5.47 -14.23
N GLU A 637 -44.62 5.29 -13.17
CA GLU A 637 -45.16 3.97 -12.78
C GLU A 637 -46.22 3.48 -13.76
N GLU A 638 -46.88 4.38 -14.48
CA GLU A 638 -47.97 4.04 -15.38
C GLU A 638 -47.48 3.33 -16.66
N ASP A 639 -46.46 3.87 -17.30
CA ASP A 639 -46.03 3.41 -18.62
C ASP A 639 -44.55 3.06 -18.72
N GLY A 640 -43.75 3.26 -17.66
CA GLY A 640 -42.31 3.01 -17.65
C GLY A 640 -41.52 3.99 -18.47
N ALA A 641 -42.12 5.07 -18.96
CA ALA A 641 -41.45 6.15 -19.68
C ALA A 641 -40.89 7.20 -18.69
N ILE A 642 -40.12 8.15 -19.21
CA ILE A 642 -39.61 9.25 -18.41
C ILE A 642 -40.79 10.08 -17.86
N SER A 643 -40.73 10.42 -16.58
CA SER A 643 -41.73 11.22 -15.88
C SER A 643 -42.00 12.55 -16.61
N ALA A 644 -43.26 12.95 -16.71
CA ALA A 644 -43.67 14.23 -17.28
C ALA A 644 -43.11 15.45 -16.54
N LYS A 645 -42.62 15.27 -15.32
CA LYS A 645 -41.93 16.29 -14.53
C LYS A 645 -40.62 16.73 -15.18
N ILE A 646 -39.96 15.82 -15.91
CA ILE A 646 -38.72 16.07 -16.64
C ILE A 646 -39.07 16.56 -18.04
N GLN A 647 -38.81 17.83 -18.31
CA GLN A 647 -39.15 18.45 -19.58
C GLN A 647 -38.18 19.58 -19.95
N VAL A 648 -38.16 19.95 -21.22
CA VAL A 648 -37.43 21.14 -21.67
C VAL A 648 -38.09 22.36 -21.03
N SER A 649 -37.31 23.12 -20.21
CA SER A 649 -37.81 24.22 -19.45
C SER A 649 -36.72 25.25 -19.13
N ASN A 650 -37.13 26.50 -18.99
CA ASN A 650 -36.31 27.59 -18.50
C ASN A 650 -36.54 27.89 -17.00
N ASP A 651 -37.21 27.01 -16.30
CA ASP A 651 -37.45 27.14 -14.88
C ASP A 651 -36.08 27.20 -14.14
N GLN A 652 -35.97 28.19 -13.22
CA GLN A 652 -34.75 28.47 -12.50
C GLN A 652 -34.75 27.95 -11.07
N SER A 653 -35.78 27.26 -10.63
CA SER A 653 -35.94 26.81 -9.24
C SER A 653 -34.83 25.86 -8.81
N LEU A 654 -34.29 25.06 -9.71
CA LEU A 654 -33.18 24.08 -9.46
C LEU A 654 -31.81 24.58 -9.89
N GLU A 655 -31.71 25.77 -10.49
CA GLU A 655 -30.46 26.28 -11.07
C GLU A 655 -29.30 26.29 -10.08
N LYS A 656 -29.47 26.90 -8.94
CA LYS A 656 -28.46 26.97 -7.91
C LYS A 656 -28.08 25.59 -7.37
N SER A 657 -29.06 24.77 -7.00
CA SER A 657 -28.85 23.43 -6.48
C SER A 657 -28.08 22.55 -7.48
N TYR A 658 -28.45 22.65 -8.77
CA TYR A 658 -27.77 21.91 -9.84
C TYR A 658 -26.31 22.33 -9.98
N HIS A 659 -26.03 23.62 -10.10
CA HIS A 659 -24.65 24.09 -10.28
C HIS A 659 -23.77 23.82 -9.05
N GLN A 660 -24.33 23.95 -7.85
CA GLN A 660 -23.66 23.56 -6.62
C GLN A 660 -23.32 22.06 -6.62
N THR A 661 -24.26 21.24 -7.08
CA THR A 661 -24.07 19.79 -7.13
C THR A 661 -22.97 19.40 -8.14
N VAL A 662 -22.99 20.00 -9.33
CA VAL A 662 -21.94 19.76 -10.33
C VAL A 662 -20.56 20.12 -9.79
N LYS A 663 -20.44 21.29 -9.17
CA LYS A 663 -19.18 21.74 -8.57
C LYS A 663 -18.70 20.76 -7.48
N LYS A 664 -19.57 20.45 -6.52
CA LYS A 664 -19.24 19.60 -5.38
C LYS A 664 -18.86 18.18 -5.82
N VAL A 665 -19.63 17.58 -6.69
CA VAL A 665 -19.40 16.22 -7.18
C VAL A 665 -18.09 16.18 -7.98
N THR A 666 -17.84 17.17 -8.84
CA THR A 666 -16.61 17.24 -9.63
C THR A 666 -15.38 17.32 -8.73
N GLU A 667 -15.38 18.24 -7.76
CA GLU A 667 -14.27 18.42 -6.81
C GLU A 667 -14.09 17.17 -5.94
N ASP A 668 -15.17 16.54 -5.50
CA ASP A 668 -15.11 15.37 -4.63
C ASP A 668 -14.64 14.11 -5.38
N TYR A 669 -15.01 13.93 -6.65
CA TYR A 669 -14.50 12.83 -7.46
C TYR A 669 -13.00 13.00 -7.72
N GLU A 670 -12.55 14.21 -8.05
CA GLU A 670 -11.12 14.51 -8.20
C GLU A 670 -10.34 14.24 -6.89
N GLY A 671 -10.94 14.55 -5.75
CA GLY A 671 -10.32 14.41 -4.43
C GLY A 671 -10.56 13.07 -3.75
N ILE A 672 -11.22 12.13 -4.40
CA ILE A 672 -11.53 10.80 -3.84
C ILE A 672 -12.37 10.92 -2.55
N ARG A 673 -13.31 11.86 -2.54
CA ARG A 673 -14.26 12.08 -1.43
C ARG A 673 -15.67 11.68 -1.89
N PHE A 674 -15.85 10.40 -2.17
CA PHE A 674 -17.08 9.89 -2.78
C PHE A 674 -18.29 9.97 -1.84
N ASN A 675 -18.09 9.80 -0.54
CA ASN A 675 -19.17 9.88 0.44
C ASN A 675 -19.83 11.25 0.45
N THR A 676 -19.07 12.33 0.37
CA THR A 676 -19.61 13.70 0.34
C THR A 676 -20.22 14.05 -1.02
N ALA A 677 -19.70 13.50 -2.11
CA ALA A 677 -20.32 13.61 -3.43
C ALA A 677 -21.73 12.99 -3.44
N ILE A 678 -21.85 11.80 -2.88
CA ILE A 678 -23.14 11.10 -2.75
C ILE A 678 -24.12 11.90 -1.90
N SER A 679 -23.67 12.44 -0.77
CA SER A 679 -24.50 13.30 0.08
C SER A 679 -25.04 14.50 -0.71
N GLN A 680 -24.23 15.13 -1.51
CA GLN A 680 -24.65 16.25 -2.36
C GLN A 680 -25.65 15.81 -3.42
N MET A 681 -25.48 14.64 -4.01
CA MET A 681 -26.46 14.09 -4.94
C MET A 681 -27.81 13.82 -4.27
N MET A 682 -27.81 13.38 -3.02
CA MET A 682 -29.04 13.20 -2.22
C MET A 682 -29.77 14.54 -1.98
N VAL A 683 -28.99 15.59 -1.70
CA VAL A 683 -29.56 16.96 -1.56
C VAL A 683 -30.23 17.40 -2.85
N PHE A 684 -29.59 17.22 -3.99
CA PHE A 684 -30.16 17.58 -5.29
C PHE A 684 -31.46 16.79 -5.60
N ILE A 685 -31.46 15.49 -5.33
CA ILE A 685 -32.70 14.67 -5.51
C ILE A 685 -33.81 15.14 -4.62
N ASN A 686 -33.52 15.50 -3.36
CA ASN A 686 -34.54 16.09 -2.47
C ASN A 686 -35.12 17.39 -3.04
N ASP A 687 -34.27 18.24 -3.60
CA ASP A 687 -34.68 19.48 -4.25
C ASP A 687 -35.52 19.20 -5.50
N CYS A 688 -35.19 18.18 -6.27
CA CYS A 688 -35.95 17.73 -7.45
C CYS A 688 -37.36 17.25 -7.06
N TYR A 689 -37.52 16.56 -5.93
CA TYR A 689 -38.83 16.14 -5.43
C TYR A 689 -39.75 17.33 -5.05
N LYS A 690 -39.12 18.41 -4.57
CA LYS A 690 -39.88 19.65 -4.20
C LYS A 690 -40.19 20.52 -5.41
N ALA A 691 -39.45 20.42 -6.49
CA ALA A 691 -39.65 21.24 -7.68
C ALA A 691 -40.87 20.74 -8.49
N ASP A 692 -41.54 21.65 -9.14
CA ASP A 692 -42.67 21.33 -10.03
C ASP A 692 -42.16 20.76 -11.37
N VAL A 693 -41.03 21.24 -11.83
CA VAL A 693 -40.43 20.89 -13.13
C VAL A 693 -38.93 20.66 -12.92
N ILE A 694 -38.41 19.62 -13.57
CA ILE A 694 -37.01 19.33 -13.67
C ILE A 694 -36.57 19.57 -15.13
N PRO A 695 -35.79 20.60 -15.43
CA PRO A 695 -35.23 20.79 -16.77
C PRO A 695 -34.47 19.57 -17.23
N THR A 696 -34.72 19.13 -18.48
CA THR A 696 -34.09 17.96 -19.06
C THR A 696 -32.56 18.04 -18.99
N THR A 697 -31.99 19.23 -19.17
CA THR A 697 -30.53 19.44 -19.09
C THR A 697 -29.99 19.12 -17.68
N TYR A 698 -30.74 19.41 -16.63
CA TYR A 698 -30.36 19.11 -15.26
C TYR A 698 -30.54 17.63 -14.91
N ALA A 699 -31.60 17.02 -15.44
CA ALA A 699 -31.80 15.58 -15.31
C ALA A 699 -30.66 14.79 -15.97
N GLU A 700 -30.27 15.17 -17.19
CA GLU A 700 -29.16 14.56 -17.92
C GLU A 700 -27.83 14.79 -17.21
N GLY A 701 -27.56 15.98 -16.72
CA GLY A 701 -26.37 16.29 -15.94
C GLY A 701 -26.27 15.45 -14.66
N PHE A 702 -27.38 15.25 -13.97
CA PHE A 702 -27.41 14.39 -12.79
C PHE A 702 -27.10 12.93 -13.14
N VAL A 703 -27.68 12.40 -14.20
CA VAL A 703 -27.42 11.02 -14.65
C VAL A 703 -25.94 10.84 -14.99
N LYS A 704 -25.31 11.84 -15.61
CA LYS A 704 -23.85 11.82 -15.87
C LYS A 704 -23.05 11.77 -14.58
N MET A 705 -23.42 12.52 -13.57
CA MET A 705 -22.75 12.50 -12.25
C MET A 705 -22.96 11.18 -11.50
N LEU A 706 -24.13 10.56 -11.66
CA LEU A 706 -24.46 9.29 -11.03
C LEU A 706 -23.69 8.11 -11.68
N ALA A 707 -23.44 8.20 -12.97
CA ALA A 707 -22.86 7.10 -13.76
C ALA A 707 -21.59 6.47 -13.18
N PRO A 708 -20.60 7.23 -12.68
CA PRO A 708 -19.41 6.62 -12.10
C PRO A 708 -19.68 5.72 -10.90
N ILE A 709 -20.65 6.06 -10.07
CA ILE A 709 -20.99 5.31 -8.85
C ILE A 709 -21.97 4.17 -9.15
N ALA A 710 -23.05 4.47 -9.87
CA ALA A 710 -24.13 3.53 -10.17
C ALA A 710 -24.35 3.45 -11.68
N PRO A 711 -23.42 2.81 -12.41
CA PRO A 711 -23.41 2.88 -13.88
C PRO A 711 -24.57 2.20 -14.56
N HIS A 712 -25.14 1.16 -13.96
CA HIS A 712 -26.22 0.39 -14.59
C HIS A 712 -27.53 1.20 -14.61
N ILE A 713 -27.94 1.70 -13.48
CA ILE A 713 -29.16 2.55 -13.39
C ILE A 713 -28.98 3.82 -14.22
N ALA A 714 -27.78 4.41 -14.20
CA ALA A 714 -27.48 5.62 -14.96
C ALA A 714 -27.59 5.39 -16.47
N GLU A 715 -27.03 4.32 -17.00
CA GLU A 715 -27.17 3.96 -18.42
C GLU A 715 -28.63 3.74 -18.81
N GLU A 716 -29.41 3.06 -17.97
CA GLU A 716 -30.84 2.82 -18.23
C GLU A 716 -31.63 4.14 -18.27
N LEU A 717 -31.39 5.02 -17.31
CA LEU A 717 -32.04 6.35 -17.30
C LEU A 717 -31.63 7.20 -18.51
N TRP A 718 -30.36 7.10 -18.93
CA TRP A 718 -29.86 7.79 -20.11
C TRP A 718 -30.58 7.33 -21.38
N GLN A 719 -30.76 6.03 -21.54
CA GLN A 719 -31.50 5.45 -22.64
C GLN A 719 -32.97 5.89 -22.63
N LEU A 720 -33.61 5.88 -21.45
CA LEU A 720 -35.00 6.32 -21.30
C LEU A 720 -35.18 7.82 -21.59
N LEU A 721 -34.13 8.62 -21.42
CA LEU A 721 -34.12 10.05 -21.78
C LEU A 721 -34.03 10.28 -23.30
N GLY A 722 -33.93 9.20 -24.10
CA GLY A 722 -33.97 9.25 -25.55
C GLY A 722 -32.63 9.17 -26.26
N HIS A 723 -31.59 8.73 -25.55
CA HIS A 723 -30.25 8.60 -26.12
C HIS A 723 -29.96 7.17 -26.58
N ASP A 724 -29.41 7.02 -27.81
CA ASP A 724 -29.06 5.73 -28.38
C ASP A 724 -27.63 5.29 -28.10
N SER A 725 -26.74 6.21 -27.71
CA SER A 725 -25.34 5.94 -27.43
C SER A 725 -25.10 5.77 -25.93
N THR A 726 -23.98 5.10 -25.60
CA THR A 726 -23.59 4.91 -24.20
C THR A 726 -23.27 6.23 -23.49
N LEU A 727 -23.62 6.28 -22.21
CA LEU A 727 -23.30 7.37 -21.31
C LEU A 727 -21.80 7.49 -21.03
N SER A 728 -21.05 6.40 -21.20
CA SER A 728 -19.65 6.26 -20.78
C SER A 728 -18.69 7.30 -21.39
N TYR A 729 -18.98 7.81 -22.58
CA TYR A 729 -18.16 8.80 -23.29
C TYR A 729 -18.81 10.16 -23.43
N GLU A 730 -19.95 10.38 -22.76
CA GLU A 730 -20.57 11.69 -22.75
C GLU A 730 -19.73 12.71 -21.98
N GLN A 731 -19.81 13.95 -22.38
CA GLN A 731 -19.05 15.03 -21.75
C GLN A 731 -19.54 15.28 -20.32
N TRP A 732 -18.62 15.32 -19.38
CA TRP A 732 -18.90 15.65 -17.97
C TRP A 732 -19.59 17.02 -17.86
N PRO A 733 -20.61 17.16 -17.00
CA PRO A 733 -21.33 18.42 -16.89
C PRO A 733 -20.45 19.53 -16.35
N THR A 734 -20.73 20.76 -16.78
CA THR A 734 -20.04 21.96 -16.34
C THR A 734 -20.97 22.79 -15.45
N TYR A 735 -20.38 23.64 -14.61
CA TYR A 735 -21.12 24.56 -13.77
C TYR A 735 -20.73 26.01 -14.05
N ASP A 736 -21.64 26.93 -13.73
CA ASP A 736 -21.44 28.37 -13.88
C ASP A 736 -21.24 28.98 -12.49
N GLU A 737 -20.07 29.55 -12.23
CA GLU A 737 -19.72 30.20 -10.95
C GLU A 737 -20.75 31.29 -10.56
N ALA A 738 -21.28 32.03 -11.53
CA ALA A 738 -22.24 33.08 -11.27
C ALA A 738 -23.58 32.56 -10.71
N LYS A 739 -23.87 31.25 -10.92
CA LYS A 739 -25.13 30.61 -10.48
C LYS A 739 -25.01 29.89 -9.13
N LEU A 740 -23.83 29.91 -8.53
CA LEU A 740 -23.56 29.35 -7.21
C LEU A 740 -23.91 30.30 -6.08
N VAL A 741 -23.99 31.60 -6.38
CA VAL A 741 -24.13 32.66 -5.37
C VAL A 741 -25.59 32.88 -5.05
N ASP A 742 -25.93 32.90 -3.75
CA ASP A 742 -27.21 33.39 -3.29
C ASP A 742 -27.29 34.89 -3.58
N ASN A 743 -28.19 35.26 -4.46
CA ASN A 743 -28.55 36.66 -4.65
C ASN A 743 -29.39 37.21 -3.48
N GLU A 744 -29.84 36.33 -2.60
CA GLU A 744 -30.64 36.63 -1.44
C GLU A 744 -30.02 36.10 -0.15
N VAL A 745 -30.23 36.79 0.94
CA VAL A 745 -29.75 36.41 2.27
C VAL A 745 -30.92 36.53 3.27
N GLU A 746 -31.00 35.52 4.15
CA GLU A 746 -31.97 35.59 5.28
C GLU A 746 -31.34 36.37 6.44
N ILE A 747 -32.06 37.38 6.91
CA ILE A 747 -31.60 38.22 8.01
C ILE A 747 -32.58 38.11 9.15
N ALA A 748 -32.08 37.93 10.38
CA ALA A 748 -32.93 37.98 11.59
C ALA A 748 -33.33 39.40 11.91
N VAL A 749 -34.59 39.59 12.27
CA VAL A 749 -35.12 40.91 12.72
C VAL A 749 -35.45 40.83 14.21
N GLN A 750 -34.81 41.71 14.97
CA GLN A 750 -35.10 41.88 16.40
C GLN A 750 -36.03 43.06 16.62
N VAL A 751 -36.96 42.90 17.51
CA VAL A 751 -37.79 43.99 18.06
C VAL A 751 -37.58 44.02 19.59
N ALA A 752 -37.17 45.15 20.12
CA ALA A 752 -36.82 45.28 21.52
C ALA A 752 -35.78 44.25 22.02
N GLY A 753 -34.77 43.94 21.20
CA GLY A 753 -33.65 43.07 21.53
C GLY A 753 -33.91 41.57 21.40
N LYS A 754 -35.10 41.15 20.97
CA LYS A 754 -35.44 39.75 20.77
C LYS A 754 -35.75 39.45 19.31
N VAL A 755 -35.23 38.32 18.79
CA VAL A 755 -35.52 37.89 17.42
C VAL A 755 -37.01 37.57 17.29
N ARG A 756 -37.73 38.29 16.39
CA ARG A 756 -39.15 38.15 16.18
C ARG A 756 -39.53 37.70 14.79
N ALA A 757 -38.68 37.91 13.82
CA ALA A 757 -38.92 37.52 12.43
C ALA A 757 -37.60 37.25 11.71
N LYS A 758 -37.73 36.64 10.54
CA LYS A 758 -36.65 36.48 9.57
C LYS A 758 -37.15 37.03 8.24
N ILE A 759 -36.35 37.85 7.59
CA ILE A 759 -36.64 38.44 6.29
C ILE A 759 -35.64 37.99 5.26
N VAL A 760 -36.08 37.93 4.03
CA VAL A 760 -35.21 37.63 2.87
C VAL A 760 -35.02 38.90 2.08
N VAL A 761 -33.77 39.30 1.90
CA VAL A 761 -33.39 40.48 1.13
C VAL A 761 -32.29 40.18 0.15
N ALA A 762 -32.12 40.97 -0.90
CA ALA A 762 -31.02 40.87 -1.81
C ALA A 762 -29.69 41.03 -1.05
N LYS A 763 -28.68 40.21 -1.41
CA LYS A 763 -27.38 40.20 -0.73
C LYS A 763 -26.69 41.56 -0.76
N ASP A 764 -26.90 42.34 -1.81
CA ASP A 764 -26.38 43.66 -2.04
C ASP A 764 -27.39 44.77 -1.69
N ALA A 765 -28.51 44.44 -1.00
CA ALA A 765 -29.53 45.40 -0.61
C ALA A 765 -28.97 46.52 0.27
N SER A 766 -29.37 47.75 -0.02
CA SER A 766 -29.02 48.90 0.79
C SER A 766 -29.65 48.82 2.19
N LYS A 767 -29.06 49.48 3.16
CA LYS A 767 -29.63 49.58 4.52
C LYS A 767 -31.07 50.07 4.51
N GLU A 768 -31.39 51.02 3.64
CA GLU A 768 -32.74 51.59 3.47
C GLU A 768 -33.72 50.54 2.96
N ASP A 769 -33.33 49.75 1.98
CA ASP A 769 -34.17 48.66 1.45
C ASP A 769 -34.39 47.57 2.49
N ILE A 770 -33.37 47.21 3.26
CA ILE A 770 -33.46 46.21 4.34
C ILE A 770 -34.43 46.70 5.42
N GLU A 771 -34.36 48.00 5.80
CA GLU A 771 -35.30 48.61 6.75
C GLU A 771 -36.73 48.54 6.27
N LYS A 772 -36.98 48.86 4.99
CA LYS A 772 -38.32 48.77 4.38
C LYS A 772 -38.90 47.36 4.46
N VAL A 773 -38.12 46.38 4.09
CA VAL A 773 -38.56 44.98 4.13
C VAL A 773 -38.85 44.54 5.57
N ALA A 774 -38.00 44.89 6.53
CA ALA A 774 -38.19 44.58 7.94
C ALA A 774 -39.47 45.21 8.52
N LEU A 775 -39.70 46.44 8.20
CA LEU A 775 -40.88 47.17 8.68
C LEU A 775 -42.19 46.71 8.02
N ALA A 776 -42.11 46.16 6.82
CA ALA A 776 -43.26 45.56 6.10
C ALA A 776 -43.61 44.14 6.54
N ASP A 777 -42.77 43.46 7.30
CA ASP A 777 -43.03 42.12 7.79
C ASP A 777 -44.18 42.07 8.79
N GLU A 778 -45.15 41.20 8.57
CA GLU A 778 -46.35 41.10 9.42
C GLU A 778 -46.05 40.82 10.88
N LYS A 779 -45.12 39.93 11.17
CA LYS A 779 -44.72 39.61 12.56
C LYS A 779 -44.01 40.75 13.22
N VAL A 780 -43.20 41.49 12.50
CA VAL A 780 -42.53 42.70 12.99
C VAL A 780 -43.58 43.75 13.34
N GLN A 781 -44.58 43.94 12.49
CA GLN A 781 -45.65 44.88 12.73
C GLN A 781 -46.47 44.55 13.98
N GLU A 782 -46.76 43.25 14.19
CA GLU A 782 -47.46 42.75 15.42
C GLU A 782 -46.67 43.13 16.68
N TYR A 783 -45.35 42.94 16.70
CA TYR A 783 -44.54 43.29 17.88
C TYR A 783 -44.30 44.79 18.05
N MET A 784 -44.50 45.59 17.02
CA MET A 784 -44.41 47.03 17.08
C MET A 784 -45.69 47.72 17.43
N ALA A 785 -46.80 47.00 17.36
CA ALA A 785 -48.17 47.60 17.64
C ALA A 785 -48.24 48.23 19.01
N GLY A 786 -48.70 49.50 19.06
CA GLY A 786 -48.77 50.26 20.29
C GLY A 786 -47.45 50.81 20.83
N LYS A 787 -46.40 50.72 20.07
CA LYS A 787 -45.05 51.19 20.44
C LYS A 787 -44.52 52.19 19.42
N SER A 788 -43.69 53.13 19.90
CA SER A 788 -43.08 54.14 19.09
C SER A 788 -41.68 53.72 18.63
N LEU A 789 -41.37 53.85 17.33
CA LEU A 789 -40.07 53.57 16.79
C LEU A 789 -39.07 54.64 17.28
N VAL A 790 -37.94 54.15 17.90
CA VAL A 790 -36.86 55.00 18.35
C VAL A 790 -35.77 55.07 17.30
N LYS A 791 -35.28 53.93 16.88
CA LYS A 791 -34.25 53.79 15.82
C LYS A 791 -34.21 52.34 15.25
N ILE A 792 -33.66 52.23 14.08
CA ILE A 792 -33.37 50.93 13.44
C ILE A 792 -31.87 50.81 13.21
N ILE A 793 -31.30 49.71 13.67
CA ILE A 793 -29.88 49.36 13.45
C ILE A 793 -29.81 48.23 12.45
N VAL A 794 -29.20 48.46 11.30
CA VAL A 794 -29.00 47.45 10.26
C VAL A 794 -27.51 47.06 10.19
N ILE A 795 -27.23 45.78 10.41
CA ILE A 795 -25.95 45.16 10.14
C ILE A 795 -26.11 44.32 8.87
N PRO A 796 -25.66 44.82 7.69
CA PRO A 796 -25.86 44.14 6.43
C PRO A 796 -25.46 42.66 6.45
N GLY A 797 -26.31 41.77 5.94
CA GLY A 797 -26.08 40.36 5.90
C GLY A 797 -26.18 39.59 7.24
N LYS A 798 -26.47 40.28 8.33
CA LYS A 798 -26.49 39.66 9.67
C LYS A 798 -27.78 39.88 10.46
N LEU A 799 -28.17 41.12 10.68
CA LEU A 799 -29.18 41.46 11.66
C LEU A 799 -29.81 42.81 11.41
N VAL A 800 -31.12 42.91 11.68
CA VAL A 800 -31.82 44.20 11.86
C VAL A 800 -32.36 44.26 13.31
N ASN A 801 -32.01 45.31 14.03
CA ASN A 801 -32.55 45.54 15.37
C ASN A 801 -33.45 46.79 15.37
N ILE A 802 -34.70 46.59 15.67
CA ILE A 802 -35.71 47.66 15.78
C ILE A 802 -35.87 48.02 17.25
N VAL A 803 -35.45 49.22 17.60
CA VAL A 803 -35.56 49.75 18.96
C VAL A 803 -36.87 50.53 19.08
N VAL A 804 -37.72 50.09 19.96
CA VAL A 804 -39.05 50.69 20.24
C VAL A 804 -39.15 51.08 21.70
N LYS A 805 -40.10 52.05 21.95
CA LYS A 805 -40.40 52.57 23.29
C LYS A 805 -41.91 52.49 23.60
#